data_325978c16b70e9653d8fdd1ef85f609c
#
_entry.id   325978c16b70e9653d8fdd1ef85f609c
#
_cell.length_a   1.000
_cell.length_b   1.000
_cell.length_c   1.000
_cell.angle_alpha   90.00
_cell.angle_beta   90.00
_cell.angle_gamma   90.00
#
_symmetry.space_group_name_H-M   'P 1'
#
loop_
_entity.id
_entity.type
_entity.pdbx_description
1 polymer ?
#
loop_
_entity_poly.entity_id
_entity_poly.type
_entity_poly.pdbx_seq_one_letter_code
_entity_poly.pdbx_strand_id
1 'polypeptide(L)'
;MDSDHHMSGKKANRLGNEKSPYLLQHAENPVDWYPWGEEAFQKARAEDKPLFLSIGYSTCHWCHVMAHESFEDDEVARVLNEHFVSIKVDREERPDIDAIYMNVCQAVTLRGGWPLSIFMTPEAKAFFAGTYFPKAERMGMAGFVDVVTQIAAAWKNDRQRLIEVSEKITRGIQPRAGHDVGPRLDTDTLSKGYDQLLQAFDSRWGGFGSAPKFPTPHNLTFLLRWYRRSGDRGALKIVERTLEAMRDGGIYDQIGFGFHRYSVDEKWLVPHFEKMLYDQAMLAMAYTEAYQVTGKERYARVVREILTYVLRDMTDPEGGFYTGEDADSEGREGLFYVWTPAQVRDVLGKERADLFCKFYDIGPHGNFEEGRSIAHIRISIEDFAAREQVEPAELEHLLGEGRERLFAARERRVHPLKDDKVLTSWNGLMIAAMAKAYQALGDQSFGEAARRGADFILARLKTPGPRLYRRYRQGEVANPGYSDDYAFFVWGLLDLYEATFDLKYLEEAGELNRVMLELFWDEDHGGVFFTGREHEGLIARNKEIYDGAVPSSNSVAALNLIRLGRMTGSLGLTEKAAEVAKAFSKRIKAYPSAYTQFLAALEFMIGPSHQIVIIGDLKRETARAMVHAVHRAFLPNKVFLSRRNAEPEGRMDHLAPEVQGLAQADALPAVYLCHDSVCGGALTTVSKLITALREAGAVTGVAEAHAA
;
A
#
# COMPACT_ATOMS: atom_id res chain seq x y z
N MET A 1 1.32 -8.74 28.80
CA MET A 1 2.16 -8.29 29.92
C MET A 1 2.22 -6.79 29.78
N ASP A 2 1.53 -6.12 30.71
CA ASP A 2 1.42 -4.66 30.73
C ASP A 2 2.81 -4.05 30.88
N SER A 3 3.23 -3.30 29.86
CA SER A 3 4.40 -2.44 29.97
C SER A 3 3.96 -1.17 30.71
N ASP A 4 4.10 -1.17 32.01
CA ASP A 4 4.08 0.06 32.83
C ASP A 4 5.17 1.00 32.31
N HIS A 5 4.81 1.92 31.46
CA HIS A 5 5.61 3.11 31.23
C HIS A 5 5.61 3.93 32.51
N HIS A 6 6.77 4.06 33.13
CA HIS A 6 7.03 5.00 34.21
C HIS A 6 6.52 6.38 33.82
N MET A 7 5.39 6.76 34.40
CA MET A 7 4.84 8.11 34.30
C MET A 7 5.88 9.08 34.89
N SER A 8 6.63 9.75 34.02
CA SER A 8 7.36 10.95 34.41
C SER A 8 6.30 11.95 34.88
N GLY A 9 6.50 12.67 35.99
CA GLY A 9 5.50 13.59 36.54
C GLY A 9 5.22 14.85 35.67
N LYS A 10 5.44 14.77 34.34
CA LYS A 10 5.09 15.81 33.37
C LYS A 10 3.59 15.73 33.08
N LYS A 11 2.89 16.85 33.17
CA LYS A 11 1.48 16.98 32.83
C LYS A 11 1.32 16.82 31.31
N ALA A 12 0.59 15.80 30.88
CA ALA A 12 0.29 15.60 29.46
C ALA A 12 -0.49 16.81 28.89
N ASN A 13 -0.15 17.20 27.67
CA ASN A 13 -0.92 18.15 26.88
C ASN A 13 -2.20 17.48 26.32
N ARG A 14 -2.96 18.16 25.46
CA ARG A 14 -4.26 17.64 24.94
C ARG A 14 -4.15 16.35 24.16
N LEU A 15 -2.98 16.09 23.56
CA LEU A 15 -2.76 14.87 22.76
C LEU A 15 -2.81 13.58 23.63
N GLY A 16 -2.66 13.69 24.95
CA GLY A 16 -2.82 12.55 25.87
C GLY A 16 -4.22 11.94 25.89
N ASN A 17 -5.23 12.63 25.34
CA ASN A 17 -6.59 12.12 25.22
C ASN A 17 -6.87 11.43 23.88
N GLU A 18 -5.91 11.47 22.94
CA GLU A 18 -6.04 10.92 21.61
C GLU A 18 -5.75 9.41 21.59
N LYS A 19 -6.16 8.75 20.50
CA LYS A 19 -5.86 7.32 20.28
C LYS A 19 -4.79 7.07 19.22
N SER A 20 -4.41 8.07 18.42
CA SER A 20 -3.31 7.93 17.47
C SER A 20 -1.99 7.69 18.20
N PRO A 21 -1.24 6.61 17.90
CA PRO A 21 0.11 6.40 18.44
C PRO A 21 1.02 7.60 18.21
N TYR A 22 0.94 8.22 17.05
CA TYR A 22 1.72 9.40 16.70
C TYR A 22 1.39 10.62 17.58
N LEU A 23 0.13 10.87 17.85
CA LEU A 23 -0.26 11.97 18.72
C LEU A 23 0.17 11.70 20.17
N LEU A 24 0.03 10.46 20.63
CA LEU A 24 0.46 10.04 21.97
C LEU A 24 1.96 10.18 22.19
N GLN A 25 2.81 9.95 21.17
CA GLN A 25 4.27 10.18 21.25
C GLN A 25 4.61 11.63 21.60
N HIS A 26 3.72 12.58 21.32
CA HIS A 26 3.90 14.00 21.61
C HIS A 26 3.11 14.52 22.81
N ALA A 27 2.44 13.63 23.55
CA ALA A 27 1.59 14.02 24.69
C ALA A 27 2.37 14.68 25.85
N GLU A 28 3.64 14.32 26.04
CA GLU A 28 4.50 14.83 27.12
C GLU A 28 5.46 15.95 26.64
N ASN A 29 5.36 16.40 25.38
CA ASN A 29 6.17 17.52 24.90
C ASN A 29 5.84 18.81 25.69
N PRO A 30 6.83 19.69 25.94
CA PRO A 30 6.62 21.02 26.52
C PRO A 30 5.84 21.97 25.60
N VAL A 31 5.73 21.68 24.29
CA VAL A 31 4.88 22.39 23.36
C VAL A 31 3.40 22.12 23.70
N ASP A 32 2.58 23.17 23.78
CA ASP A 32 1.13 23.09 24.04
C ASP A 32 0.38 22.65 22.76
N TRP A 33 0.52 21.37 22.44
CA TRP A 33 -0.08 20.76 21.26
C TRP A 33 -1.59 20.62 21.36
N TYR A 34 -2.26 20.91 20.25
CA TYR A 34 -3.66 20.64 19.99
C TYR A 34 -3.82 19.57 18.92
N PRO A 35 -4.80 18.68 19.01
CA PRO A 35 -5.27 17.96 17.83
C PRO A 35 -5.93 18.93 16.87
N TRP A 36 -6.07 18.54 15.59
CA TRP A 36 -6.86 19.33 14.63
C TRP A 36 -8.32 19.39 15.05
N GLY A 37 -8.82 20.58 15.30
CA GLY A 37 -10.20 20.79 15.74
C GLY A 37 -10.48 22.25 16.08
N GLU A 38 -11.76 22.57 16.25
CA GLU A 38 -12.26 23.94 16.44
C GLU A 38 -11.65 24.64 17.68
N GLU A 39 -11.27 23.89 18.74
CA GLU A 39 -10.62 24.47 19.94
C GLU A 39 -9.33 25.24 19.57
N ALA A 40 -8.48 24.63 18.73
CA ALA A 40 -7.24 25.28 18.29
C ALA A 40 -7.52 26.54 17.45
N PHE A 41 -8.45 26.46 16.53
CA PHE A 41 -8.83 27.60 15.67
C PHE A 41 -9.48 28.75 16.45
N GLN A 42 -10.35 28.45 17.41
CA GLN A 42 -10.95 29.45 18.28
C GLN A 42 -9.90 30.17 19.13
N LYS A 43 -8.96 29.41 19.70
CA LYS A 43 -7.85 30.00 20.46
C LYS A 43 -6.99 30.90 19.58
N ALA A 44 -6.64 30.45 18.37
CA ALA A 44 -5.84 31.25 17.44
C ALA A 44 -6.53 32.57 17.07
N ARG A 45 -7.84 32.52 16.83
CA ARG A 45 -8.67 33.74 16.58
C ARG A 45 -8.76 34.67 17.82
N ALA A 46 -8.98 34.08 19.00
CA ALA A 46 -9.15 34.86 20.24
C ALA A 46 -7.84 35.53 20.69
N GLU A 47 -6.70 34.86 20.51
CA GLU A 47 -5.38 35.37 20.91
C GLU A 47 -4.67 36.11 19.76
N ASP A 48 -5.27 36.17 18.57
CA ASP A 48 -4.69 36.77 17.36
C ASP A 48 -3.33 36.18 16.98
N LYS A 49 -3.18 34.87 17.12
CA LYS A 49 -1.96 34.11 16.83
C LYS A 49 -2.05 33.34 15.52
N PRO A 50 -0.96 33.20 14.76
CA PRO A 50 -0.88 32.27 13.65
C PRO A 50 -0.86 30.83 14.17
N LEU A 51 -1.24 29.90 13.29
CA LEU A 51 -1.18 28.48 13.57
C LEU A 51 0.15 27.89 13.07
N PHE A 52 0.74 27.02 13.88
CA PHE A 52 1.80 26.09 13.46
C PHE A 52 1.22 24.69 13.37
N LEU A 53 1.19 24.11 12.18
CA LEU A 53 0.71 22.77 11.91
C LEU A 53 1.88 21.85 11.60
N SER A 54 2.05 20.80 12.41
CA SER A 54 3.03 19.73 12.18
C SER A 54 2.31 18.43 11.84
N ILE A 55 2.60 17.86 10.66
CA ILE A 55 2.01 16.61 10.17
C ILE A 55 3.08 15.55 10.06
N GLY A 56 2.79 14.34 10.52
CA GLY A 56 3.66 13.17 10.45
C GLY A 56 2.89 11.89 10.69
N TYR A 57 3.58 10.83 11.08
CA TYR A 57 3.01 9.52 11.43
C TYR A 57 3.96 8.79 12.40
N SER A 58 3.48 7.76 13.09
CA SER A 58 4.15 7.20 14.27
C SER A 58 5.46 6.47 13.97
N THR A 59 5.62 5.90 12.79
CA THR A 59 6.82 5.16 12.38
C THR A 59 7.83 6.00 11.60
N CYS A 60 7.65 7.33 11.58
CA CYS A 60 8.44 8.28 10.78
C CYS A 60 9.73 8.67 11.49
N HIS A 61 10.89 8.14 11.08
CA HIS A 61 12.20 8.46 11.64
C HIS A 61 12.48 9.98 11.73
N TRP A 62 12.33 10.73 10.62
CA TRP A 62 12.59 12.17 10.64
C TRP A 62 11.60 12.96 11.50
N CYS A 63 10.40 12.41 11.78
CA CYS A 63 9.48 12.98 12.74
C CYS A 63 9.99 12.81 14.16
N HIS A 64 10.60 11.65 14.50
CA HIS A 64 11.27 11.41 15.78
C HIS A 64 12.49 12.33 15.96
N VAL A 65 13.33 12.44 14.92
CA VAL A 65 14.48 13.35 14.95
C VAL A 65 14.03 14.78 15.27
N MET A 66 13.00 15.30 14.59
CA MET A 66 12.50 16.66 14.85
C MET A 66 11.83 16.79 16.22
N ALA A 67 11.21 15.72 16.73
CA ALA A 67 10.66 15.71 18.09
C ALA A 67 11.75 15.88 19.13
N HIS A 68 12.81 15.06 19.07
CA HIS A 68 13.91 15.09 20.03
C HIS A 68 14.75 16.38 19.93
N GLU A 69 15.03 16.84 18.69
CA GLU A 69 15.85 18.05 18.50
C GLU A 69 15.09 19.36 18.82
N SER A 70 13.74 19.39 18.64
CA SER A 70 12.98 20.63 18.68
C SER A 70 11.76 20.58 19.59
N PHE A 71 10.88 19.58 19.50
CA PHE A 71 9.59 19.62 20.20
C PHE A 71 9.69 19.24 21.69
N GLU A 72 10.76 18.56 22.11
CA GLU A 72 11.09 18.26 23.50
C GLU A 72 11.94 19.35 24.17
N ASP A 73 12.36 20.37 23.42
CA ASP A 73 13.21 21.44 23.88
C ASP A 73 12.40 22.62 24.44
N ASP A 74 12.73 23.04 25.68
CA ASP A 74 12.01 24.09 26.39
C ASP A 74 12.12 25.50 25.73
N GLU A 75 13.23 25.79 25.04
CA GLU A 75 13.39 27.06 24.34
C GLU A 75 12.47 27.15 23.12
N VAL A 76 12.43 26.09 22.32
CA VAL A 76 11.51 25.96 21.17
C VAL A 76 10.06 26.02 21.65
N ALA A 77 9.73 25.25 22.69
CA ALA A 77 8.40 25.23 23.28
C ALA A 77 7.95 26.61 23.76
N ARG A 78 8.86 27.36 24.43
CA ARG A 78 8.55 28.73 24.88
C ARG A 78 8.18 29.63 23.72
N VAL A 79 8.92 29.62 22.61
CA VAL A 79 8.65 30.46 21.45
C VAL A 79 7.32 30.04 20.79
N LEU A 80 7.09 28.74 20.60
CA LEU A 80 5.87 28.22 20.01
C LEU A 80 4.65 28.57 20.86
N ASN A 81 4.69 28.33 22.17
CA ASN A 81 3.54 28.56 23.07
C ASN A 81 3.24 30.07 23.21
N GLU A 82 4.25 30.94 23.17
CA GLU A 82 4.06 32.38 23.26
C GLU A 82 3.43 32.97 21.99
N HIS A 83 3.85 32.52 20.81
CA HIS A 83 3.57 33.21 19.55
C HIS A 83 2.63 32.44 18.60
N PHE A 84 2.37 31.17 18.83
CA PHE A 84 1.57 30.31 17.96
C PHE A 84 0.52 29.53 18.75
N VAL A 85 -0.48 29.02 18.03
CA VAL A 85 -1.26 27.85 18.45
C VAL A 85 -0.76 26.66 17.61
N SER A 86 -0.21 25.65 18.29
CA SER A 86 0.46 24.53 17.66
C SER A 86 -0.48 23.33 17.50
N ILE A 87 -0.65 22.85 16.27
CA ILE A 87 -1.52 21.71 15.93
C ILE A 87 -0.66 20.54 15.46
N LYS A 88 -0.97 19.35 15.96
CA LYS A 88 -0.36 18.08 15.54
C LYS A 88 -1.37 17.21 14.81
N VAL A 89 -0.99 16.64 13.65
CA VAL A 89 -1.86 15.79 12.82
C VAL A 89 -1.16 14.50 12.46
N ASP A 90 -1.84 13.38 12.69
CA ASP A 90 -1.47 12.10 12.13
C ASP A 90 -2.01 11.99 10.69
N ARG A 91 -1.10 11.95 9.70
CA ARG A 91 -1.46 11.85 8.29
C ARG A 91 -2.23 10.58 7.94
N GLU A 92 -2.08 9.53 8.73
CA GLU A 92 -2.75 8.26 8.48
C GLU A 92 -4.22 8.30 8.90
N GLU A 93 -4.55 9.09 9.94
CA GLU A 93 -5.91 9.33 10.38
C GLU A 93 -6.60 10.48 9.61
N ARG A 94 -5.82 11.52 9.23
CA ARG A 94 -6.31 12.71 8.51
C ARG A 94 -5.53 12.91 7.20
N PRO A 95 -5.63 11.94 6.25
CA PRO A 95 -4.96 12.05 4.95
C PRO A 95 -5.50 13.20 4.09
N ASP A 96 -6.69 13.69 4.35
CA ASP A 96 -7.29 14.87 3.73
C ASP A 96 -6.51 16.16 4.04
N ILE A 97 -6.14 16.35 5.29
CA ILE A 97 -5.31 17.49 5.74
C ILE A 97 -3.90 17.33 5.16
N ASP A 98 -3.30 16.14 5.29
CA ASP A 98 -1.98 15.85 4.75
C ASP A 98 -1.87 16.17 3.24
N ALA A 99 -2.82 15.69 2.44
CA ALA A 99 -2.81 15.91 0.99
C ALA A 99 -2.88 17.39 0.61
N ILE A 100 -3.72 18.18 1.30
CA ILE A 100 -3.85 19.62 1.05
C ILE A 100 -2.54 20.35 1.35
N TYR A 101 -1.98 20.14 2.54
CA TYR A 101 -0.79 20.89 2.95
C TYR A 101 0.51 20.34 2.35
N MET A 102 0.54 19.05 1.94
CA MET A 102 1.60 18.53 1.09
C MET A 102 1.60 19.22 -0.28
N ASN A 103 0.44 19.43 -0.90
CA ASN A 103 0.32 20.19 -2.14
C ASN A 103 0.78 21.65 -1.96
N VAL A 104 0.47 22.28 -0.82
CA VAL A 104 1.01 23.61 -0.46
C VAL A 104 2.53 23.57 -0.39
N CYS A 105 3.11 22.62 0.34
CA CYS A 105 4.55 22.50 0.51
C CYS A 105 5.25 22.30 -0.85
N GLN A 106 4.75 21.41 -1.67
CA GLN A 106 5.29 21.16 -3.01
C GLN A 106 5.17 22.37 -3.93
N ALA A 107 4.06 23.11 -3.87
CA ALA A 107 3.88 24.33 -4.67
C ALA A 107 4.83 25.46 -4.28
N VAL A 108 5.21 25.55 -3.00
CA VAL A 108 6.08 26.60 -2.45
C VAL A 108 7.56 26.23 -2.53
N THR A 109 7.90 24.98 -2.18
CA THR A 109 9.30 24.55 -1.99
C THR A 109 9.82 23.64 -3.12
N LEU A 110 8.94 23.17 -4.02
CA LEU A 110 9.20 22.13 -5.03
C LEU A 110 9.61 20.78 -4.41
N ARG A 111 9.41 20.59 -3.12
CA ARG A 111 9.73 19.38 -2.36
C ARG A 111 8.58 19.03 -1.44
N GLY A 112 8.52 17.77 -1.02
CA GLY A 112 7.55 17.28 -0.04
C GLY A 112 8.16 16.16 0.78
N GLY A 113 7.58 15.87 1.93
CA GLY A 113 8.04 14.81 2.85
C GLY A 113 7.57 15.08 4.27
N TRP A 114 7.78 14.13 5.14
CA TRP A 114 7.46 14.23 6.56
C TRP A 114 8.74 14.25 7.39
N PRO A 115 8.70 15.00 8.54
CA PRO A 115 7.59 15.81 9.04
C PRO A 115 7.27 16.97 8.10
N LEU A 116 6.00 17.35 8.03
CA LEU A 116 5.54 18.51 7.27
C LEU A 116 5.25 19.65 8.24
N SER A 117 5.87 20.82 8.01
CA SER A 117 5.78 22.01 8.87
C SER A 117 5.09 23.13 8.10
N ILE A 118 3.92 23.56 8.57
CA ILE A 118 3.09 24.57 7.90
C ILE A 118 2.79 25.71 8.87
N PHE A 119 2.92 26.95 8.42
CA PHE A 119 2.45 28.12 9.14
C PHE A 119 1.30 28.76 8.38
N MET A 120 0.19 29.01 9.08
CA MET A 120 -1.06 29.41 8.47
C MET A 120 -1.83 30.43 9.33
N THR A 121 -2.75 31.13 8.68
CA THR A 121 -3.69 32.03 9.36
C THR A 121 -4.71 31.25 10.18
N PRO A 122 -5.45 31.88 11.13
CA PRO A 122 -6.56 31.24 11.86
C PRO A 122 -7.69 30.68 10.97
N GLU A 123 -7.71 31.03 9.67
CA GLU A 123 -8.62 30.50 8.64
C GLU A 123 -8.01 29.34 7.86
N ALA A 124 -6.98 28.67 8.41
CA ALA A 124 -6.29 27.52 7.80
C ALA A 124 -5.62 27.80 6.45
N LYS A 125 -5.32 29.07 6.10
CA LYS A 125 -4.64 29.44 4.86
C LYS A 125 -3.13 29.54 5.08
N ALA A 126 -2.37 28.66 4.46
CA ALA A 126 -0.93 28.59 4.63
C ALA A 126 -0.21 29.77 3.97
N PHE A 127 0.77 30.35 4.66
CA PHE A 127 1.65 31.40 4.14
C PHE A 127 3.13 30.99 4.13
N PHE A 128 3.52 29.90 4.84
CA PHE A 128 4.84 29.33 4.81
C PHE A 128 4.76 27.80 4.97
N ALA A 129 5.68 27.08 4.30
CA ALA A 129 5.73 25.64 4.33
C ALA A 129 7.17 25.14 4.27
N GLY A 130 7.44 24.02 4.91
CA GLY A 130 8.69 23.28 4.86
C GLY A 130 8.49 21.85 5.35
N THR A 131 9.56 21.09 5.34
CA THR A 131 9.61 19.75 5.91
C THR A 131 10.36 19.75 7.23
N TYR A 132 11.37 18.92 7.38
CA TYR A 132 12.24 18.91 8.55
C TYR A 132 13.08 20.20 8.68
N PHE A 133 13.22 20.70 9.89
CA PHE A 133 14.15 21.76 10.29
C PHE A 133 14.98 21.30 11.50
N PRO A 134 16.33 21.40 11.47
CA PRO A 134 17.15 21.19 12.66
C PRO A 134 16.87 22.30 13.69
N LYS A 135 17.11 22.06 15.00
CA LYS A 135 16.93 23.08 16.04
C LYS A 135 17.68 24.38 15.72
N ALA A 136 18.95 24.27 15.38
CA ALA A 136 19.81 25.39 14.97
C ALA A 136 20.30 25.20 13.52
N GLU A 137 20.76 26.25 12.86
CA GLU A 137 21.29 26.17 11.51
C GLU A 137 22.35 25.07 11.38
N ARG A 138 22.17 24.17 10.40
CA ARG A 138 23.07 23.05 10.15
C ARG A 138 23.12 22.72 8.65
N MET A 139 24.32 22.61 8.08
CA MET A 139 24.53 22.23 6.67
C MET A 139 23.75 23.09 5.65
N GLY A 140 23.58 24.39 5.93
CA GLY A 140 22.82 25.31 5.08
C GLY A 140 21.29 25.21 5.20
N MET A 141 20.80 24.40 6.13
CA MET A 141 19.38 24.38 6.50
C MET A 141 19.13 25.36 7.65
N ALA A 142 18.11 26.21 7.50
CA ALA A 142 17.71 27.17 8.53
C ALA A 142 17.33 26.44 9.83
N GLY A 143 17.70 27.02 10.97
CA GLY A 143 17.32 26.53 12.29
C GLY A 143 15.84 26.75 12.58
N PHE A 144 15.20 25.80 13.25
CA PHE A 144 13.78 25.91 13.57
C PHE A 144 13.49 27.10 14.49
N VAL A 145 14.35 27.38 15.47
CA VAL A 145 14.24 28.56 16.36
C VAL A 145 14.23 29.87 15.55
N ASP A 146 15.11 29.98 14.56
CA ASP A 146 15.19 31.17 13.70
C ASP A 146 13.94 31.32 12.85
N VAL A 147 13.45 30.21 12.26
CA VAL A 147 12.25 30.18 11.43
C VAL A 147 11.04 30.64 12.24
N VAL A 148 10.77 30.06 13.42
CA VAL A 148 9.59 30.41 14.23
C VAL A 148 9.69 31.85 14.75
N THR A 149 10.87 32.32 15.11
CA THR A 149 11.09 33.70 15.58
C THR A 149 10.85 34.74 14.47
N GLN A 150 11.37 34.46 13.26
CA GLN A 150 11.14 35.34 12.10
C GLN A 150 9.66 35.38 11.70
N ILE A 151 8.96 34.25 11.71
CA ILE A 151 7.53 34.19 11.40
C ILE A 151 6.71 34.94 12.46
N ALA A 152 7.02 34.78 13.74
CA ALA A 152 6.36 35.52 14.83
C ALA A 152 6.55 37.03 14.66
N ALA A 153 7.76 37.47 14.33
CA ALA A 153 8.05 38.89 14.07
C ALA A 153 7.30 39.39 12.83
N ALA A 154 7.26 38.60 11.75
CA ALA A 154 6.51 38.96 10.53
C ALA A 154 5.01 39.04 10.78
N TRP A 155 4.42 38.12 11.57
CA TRP A 155 3.00 38.17 11.95
C TRP A 155 2.64 39.45 12.69
N LYS A 156 3.54 39.91 13.56
CA LYS A 156 3.36 41.14 14.33
C LYS A 156 3.55 42.42 13.49
N ASN A 157 4.55 42.44 12.58
CA ASN A 157 5.02 43.67 11.93
C ASN A 157 4.59 43.81 10.46
N ASP A 158 4.28 42.70 9.76
CA ASP A 158 4.00 42.65 8.30
C ASP A 158 2.84 41.68 7.99
N ARG A 159 1.86 41.61 8.86
CA ARG A 159 0.72 40.67 8.79
C ARG A 159 0.00 40.72 7.47
N GLN A 160 -0.26 41.92 6.94
CA GLN A 160 -0.99 42.07 5.69
C GLN A 160 -0.35 41.34 4.54
N ARG A 161 0.98 41.37 4.46
CA ARG A 161 1.76 40.62 3.46
C ARG A 161 1.60 39.10 3.63
N LEU A 162 1.61 38.60 4.87
CA LEU A 162 1.41 37.16 5.13
C LEU A 162 0.01 36.72 4.69
N ILE A 163 -1.01 37.54 4.94
CA ILE A 163 -2.39 37.28 4.48
C ILE A 163 -2.44 37.24 2.94
N GLU A 164 -1.83 38.21 2.25
CA GLU A 164 -1.78 38.24 0.78
C GLU A 164 -1.09 37.02 0.19
N VAL A 165 0.03 36.58 0.80
CA VAL A 165 0.73 35.35 0.43
C VAL A 165 -0.18 34.12 0.63
N SER A 166 -0.87 34.04 1.76
CA SER A 166 -1.76 32.91 2.07
C SER A 166 -2.92 32.80 1.07
N GLU A 167 -3.51 33.95 0.68
CA GLU A 167 -4.54 34.00 -0.35
C GLU A 167 -4.03 33.55 -1.74
N LYS A 168 -2.80 33.95 -2.09
CA LYS A 168 -2.17 33.56 -3.36
C LYS A 168 -1.93 32.04 -3.40
N ILE A 169 -1.39 31.48 -2.32
CA ILE A 169 -1.14 30.02 -2.21
C ILE A 169 -2.46 29.27 -2.27
N THR A 170 -3.46 29.69 -1.46
CA THR A 170 -4.79 29.06 -1.42
C THR A 170 -5.44 29.03 -2.81
N ARG A 171 -5.38 30.14 -3.56
CA ARG A 171 -5.88 30.16 -4.94
C ARG A 171 -5.10 29.25 -5.87
N GLY A 172 -3.80 29.11 -5.65
CA GLY A 172 -2.92 28.25 -6.47
C GLY A 172 -3.19 26.76 -6.35
N ILE A 173 -3.65 26.30 -5.18
CA ILE A 173 -3.97 24.89 -4.91
C ILE A 173 -5.42 24.50 -5.20
N GLN A 174 -6.28 25.46 -5.57
CA GLN A 174 -7.67 25.13 -5.92
C GLN A 174 -7.74 24.23 -7.15
N PRO A 175 -8.51 23.13 -7.10
CA PRO A 175 -8.75 22.29 -8.28
C PRO A 175 -9.38 23.12 -9.41
N ARG A 176 -8.86 22.97 -10.61
CA ARG A 176 -9.44 23.60 -11.80
C ARG A 176 -10.37 22.60 -12.47
N ALA A 177 -11.67 22.79 -12.33
CA ALA A 177 -12.69 21.92 -12.90
C ALA A 177 -12.49 21.72 -14.42
N GLY A 178 -12.59 20.46 -14.90
CA GLY A 178 -12.49 20.09 -16.31
C GLY A 178 -11.13 20.30 -16.97
N HIS A 179 -10.11 20.80 -16.26
CA HIS A 179 -8.79 21.10 -16.83
C HIS A 179 -8.04 19.84 -17.32
N ASP A 180 -8.33 18.68 -16.76
CA ASP A 180 -7.64 17.41 -17.02
C ASP A 180 -8.31 16.55 -18.10
N VAL A 181 -9.45 16.99 -18.63
CA VAL A 181 -10.12 16.33 -19.74
C VAL A 181 -9.32 16.57 -21.04
N GLY A 182 -9.03 15.49 -21.76
CA GLY A 182 -8.23 15.49 -22.98
C GLY A 182 -8.68 14.39 -23.96
N PRO A 183 -7.82 14.02 -24.90
CA PRO A 183 -8.10 12.93 -25.85
C PRO A 183 -8.36 11.61 -25.14
N ARG A 184 -9.15 10.74 -25.79
CA ARG A 184 -9.42 9.38 -25.30
C ARG A 184 -8.11 8.61 -25.09
N LEU A 185 -8.07 7.86 -23.99
CA LEU A 185 -6.98 6.94 -23.68
C LEU A 185 -7.15 5.64 -24.50
N ASP A 186 -6.04 5.09 -24.94
CA ASP A 186 -5.97 3.99 -25.91
C ASP A 186 -4.72 3.12 -25.67
N THR A 187 -4.47 2.16 -26.56
CA THR A 187 -3.31 1.27 -26.49
C THR A 187 -1.99 2.04 -26.61
N ASP A 188 -1.95 3.17 -27.34
CA ASP A 188 -0.74 4.00 -27.44
C ASP A 188 -0.39 4.61 -26.07
N THR A 189 -1.40 4.88 -25.23
CA THR A 189 -1.19 5.32 -23.84
C THR A 189 -0.49 4.26 -23.01
N LEU A 190 -0.89 2.98 -23.17
CA LEU A 190 -0.23 1.83 -22.50
C LEU A 190 1.21 1.67 -23.00
N SER A 191 1.45 1.72 -24.32
CA SER A 191 2.78 1.66 -24.92
C SER A 191 3.69 2.75 -24.39
N LYS A 192 3.22 3.99 -24.39
CA LYS A 192 3.96 5.14 -23.85
C LYS A 192 4.29 4.96 -22.37
N GLY A 193 3.38 4.38 -21.56
CA GLY A 193 3.64 4.05 -20.15
C GLY A 193 4.79 3.06 -20.02
N TYR A 194 4.80 2.02 -20.83
CA TYR A 194 5.91 1.06 -20.90
C TYR A 194 7.22 1.73 -21.30
N ASP A 195 7.23 2.53 -22.37
CA ASP A 195 8.44 3.21 -22.86
C ASP A 195 9.04 4.13 -21.79
N GLN A 196 8.22 4.85 -21.04
CA GLN A 196 8.67 5.69 -19.92
C GLN A 196 9.26 4.87 -18.78
N LEU A 197 8.65 3.73 -18.42
CA LEU A 197 9.21 2.83 -17.40
C LEU A 197 10.51 2.19 -17.89
N LEU A 198 10.61 1.81 -19.16
CA LEU A 198 11.84 1.28 -19.76
C LEU A 198 12.97 2.31 -19.71
N GLN A 199 12.70 3.59 -19.98
CA GLN A 199 13.67 4.68 -19.89
C GLN A 199 14.12 4.95 -18.45
N ALA A 200 13.22 4.80 -17.47
CA ALA A 200 13.51 5.01 -16.05
C ALA A 200 14.15 3.77 -15.38
N PHE A 201 14.15 2.61 -16.06
CA PHE A 201 14.64 1.36 -15.48
C PHE A 201 16.14 1.35 -15.25
N ASP A 202 16.53 1.01 -14.04
CA ASP A 202 17.93 0.76 -13.69
C ASP A 202 18.32 -0.68 -14.07
N SER A 203 19.02 -0.83 -15.20
CA SER A 203 19.43 -2.15 -15.70
C SER A 203 20.50 -2.84 -14.84
N ARG A 204 21.23 -2.07 -14.02
CA ARG A 204 22.27 -2.61 -13.13
C ARG A 204 21.70 -3.16 -11.85
N TRP A 205 20.83 -2.41 -11.19
CA TRP A 205 20.35 -2.73 -9.85
C TRP A 205 18.86 -3.08 -9.79
N GLY A 206 18.15 -2.96 -10.91
CA GLY A 206 16.69 -3.11 -10.94
C GLY A 206 15.96 -1.91 -10.33
N GLY A 207 14.65 -1.88 -10.48
CA GLY A 207 13.83 -0.74 -10.06
C GLY A 207 13.88 0.44 -11.02
N PHE A 208 13.32 1.57 -10.58
CA PHE A 208 13.14 2.76 -11.43
C PHE A 208 13.79 3.99 -10.78
N GLY A 209 14.46 4.79 -11.61
CA GLY A 209 15.15 6.01 -11.15
C GLY A 209 16.44 5.77 -10.36
N SER A 210 16.83 6.77 -9.59
CA SER A 210 18.01 6.76 -8.71
C SER A 210 17.61 6.68 -7.24
N ALA A 211 18.58 6.82 -6.32
CA ALA A 211 18.31 6.88 -4.88
C ALA A 211 17.56 8.17 -4.47
N PRO A 212 16.65 8.12 -3.50
CA PRO A 212 16.13 6.90 -2.86
C PRO A 212 15.22 6.09 -3.79
N LYS A 213 15.24 4.75 -3.67
CA LYS A 213 14.44 3.85 -4.49
C LYS A 213 13.25 3.29 -3.74
N PHE A 214 12.07 3.43 -4.34
CA PHE A 214 10.81 2.84 -3.84
C PHE A 214 10.46 1.59 -4.63
N PRO A 215 9.85 0.56 -4.01
CA PRO A 215 9.44 -0.67 -4.69
C PRO A 215 8.46 -0.47 -5.84
N THR A 216 7.52 0.47 -5.71
CA THR A 216 6.47 0.80 -6.70
C THR A 216 5.84 -0.44 -7.37
N PRO A 217 5.20 -1.37 -6.62
CA PRO A 217 4.79 -2.67 -7.14
C PRO A 217 3.74 -2.59 -8.26
N HIS A 218 2.94 -1.52 -8.32
CA HIS A 218 1.97 -1.25 -9.38
C HIS A 218 2.64 -1.05 -10.76
N ASN A 219 3.90 -0.57 -10.80
CA ASN A 219 4.68 -0.56 -12.04
C ASN A 219 4.94 -1.99 -12.54
N LEU A 220 5.27 -2.90 -11.64
CA LEU A 220 5.57 -4.29 -11.96
C LEU A 220 4.32 -5.04 -12.43
N THR A 221 3.19 -4.86 -11.74
CA THR A 221 1.92 -5.49 -12.14
C THR A 221 1.40 -4.94 -13.47
N PHE A 222 1.62 -3.65 -13.79
CA PHE A 222 1.34 -3.10 -15.11
C PHE A 222 2.26 -3.72 -16.18
N LEU A 223 3.55 -3.85 -15.92
CA LEU A 223 4.50 -4.46 -16.86
C LEU A 223 4.19 -5.92 -17.16
N LEU A 224 3.69 -6.70 -16.19
CA LEU A 224 3.20 -8.06 -16.43
C LEU A 224 1.97 -8.08 -17.37
N ARG A 225 1.05 -7.11 -17.24
CA ARG A 225 -0.09 -6.94 -18.15
C ARG A 225 0.38 -6.54 -19.55
N TRP A 226 1.34 -5.62 -19.65
CA TRP A 226 1.94 -5.22 -20.91
C TRP A 226 2.65 -6.40 -21.60
N TYR A 227 3.43 -7.20 -20.85
CA TYR A 227 4.02 -8.44 -21.36
C TYR A 227 2.96 -9.39 -21.94
N ARG A 228 1.88 -9.63 -21.21
CA ARG A 228 0.78 -10.47 -21.69
C ARG A 228 0.17 -9.93 -22.99
N ARG A 229 -0.05 -8.63 -23.08
CA ARG A 229 -0.67 -7.98 -24.24
C ARG A 229 0.24 -7.96 -25.47
N SER A 230 1.48 -7.58 -25.30
CA SER A 230 2.42 -7.32 -26.39
C SER A 230 3.31 -8.50 -26.76
N GLY A 231 3.52 -9.44 -25.83
CA GLY A 231 4.55 -10.49 -25.96
C GLY A 231 5.98 -9.99 -25.73
N ASP A 232 6.16 -8.72 -25.36
CA ASP A 232 7.50 -8.13 -25.17
C ASP A 232 8.17 -8.68 -23.91
N ARG A 233 9.15 -9.55 -24.11
CA ARG A 233 9.96 -10.14 -23.04
C ARG A 233 10.82 -9.12 -22.28
N GLY A 234 11.03 -7.93 -22.83
CA GLY A 234 11.70 -6.83 -22.16
C GLY A 234 10.96 -6.42 -20.88
N ALA A 235 9.63 -6.29 -20.95
CA ALA A 235 8.80 -5.99 -19.80
C ALA A 235 8.92 -7.04 -18.69
N LEU A 236 8.89 -8.35 -19.05
CA LEU A 236 9.08 -9.42 -18.07
C LEU A 236 10.47 -9.38 -17.43
N LYS A 237 11.53 -9.12 -18.22
CA LYS A 237 12.91 -9.00 -17.68
C LYS A 237 13.04 -7.86 -16.67
N ILE A 238 12.40 -6.72 -16.91
CA ILE A 238 12.37 -5.59 -15.95
C ILE A 238 11.75 -6.03 -14.64
N VAL A 239 10.60 -6.72 -14.69
CA VAL A 239 9.91 -7.24 -13.50
C VAL A 239 10.80 -8.23 -12.73
N GLU A 240 11.30 -9.25 -13.42
CA GLU A 240 12.13 -10.29 -12.79
C GLU A 240 13.38 -9.68 -12.15
N ARG A 241 14.11 -8.82 -12.89
CA ARG A 241 15.32 -8.18 -12.37
C ARG A 241 15.03 -7.31 -11.13
N THR A 242 13.92 -6.60 -11.12
CA THR A 242 13.54 -5.74 -9.99
C THR A 242 13.14 -6.56 -8.77
N LEU A 243 12.28 -7.57 -8.94
CA LEU A 243 11.85 -8.45 -7.84
C LEU A 243 13.03 -9.20 -7.23
N GLU A 244 13.93 -9.73 -8.07
CA GLU A 244 15.14 -10.43 -7.60
C GLU A 244 16.07 -9.49 -6.83
N ALA A 245 16.34 -8.30 -7.38
CA ALA A 245 17.22 -7.34 -6.72
C ALA A 245 16.66 -6.86 -5.37
N MET A 246 15.37 -6.62 -5.26
CA MET A 246 14.74 -6.28 -3.97
C MET A 246 14.80 -7.45 -2.97
N ARG A 247 14.54 -8.69 -3.42
CA ARG A 247 14.58 -9.88 -2.56
C ARG A 247 15.99 -10.17 -2.03
N ASP A 248 17.01 -9.95 -2.85
CA ASP A 248 18.40 -10.21 -2.49
C ASP A 248 19.03 -9.05 -1.72
N GLY A 249 18.49 -7.84 -1.84
CA GLY A 249 18.94 -6.63 -1.14
C GLY A 249 18.64 -6.63 0.35
N GLY A 250 19.18 -5.61 1.04
CA GLY A 250 18.87 -5.36 2.46
C GLY A 250 17.50 -4.71 2.69
N ILE A 251 16.82 -4.28 1.61
CA ILE A 251 15.41 -3.84 1.70
C ILE A 251 14.48 -4.98 2.11
N TYR A 252 14.88 -6.22 1.88
CA TYR A 252 14.20 -7.40 2.38
C TYR A 252 14.85 -7.89 3.67
N ASP A 253 14.06 -8.09 4.73
CA ASP A 253 14.55 -8.66 5.98
C ASP A 253 14.84 -10.16 5.81
N GLN A 254 16.11 -10.49 5.60
CA GLN A 254 16.59 -11.84 5.34
C GLN A 254 16.37 -12.79 6.54
N ILE A 255 16.13 -12.27 7.73
CA ILE A 255 15.98 -13.05 8.97
C ILE A 255 14.52 -13.25 9.36
N GLY A 256 13.72 -12.17 9.39
CA GLY A 256 12.36 -12.20 9.88
C GLY A 256 11.30 -12.01 8.81
N PHE A 257 11.70 -11.86 7.57
CA PHE A 257 10.85 -11.64 6.40
C PHE A 257 10.19 -10.25 6.33
N GLY A 258 9.46 -10.01 5.26
CA GLY A 258 8.85 -8.72 4.96
C GLY A 258 9.83 -7.71 4.37
N PHE A 259 9.30 -6.69 3.72
CA PHE A 259 10.06 -5.63 3.08
C PHE A 259 10.04 -4.36 3.93
N HIS A 260 11.18 -3.69 3.99
CA HIS A 260 11.28 -2.31 4.42
C HIS A 260 10.72 -1.37 3.36
N ARG A 261 10.39 -0.14 3.74
CA ARG A 261 9.60 0.79 2.93
C ARG A 261 10.29 1.23 1.65
N TYR A 262 11.55 1.64 1.71
CA TYR A 262 12.35 2.06 0.55
C TYR A 262 13.84 1.91 0.83
N SER A 263 14.66 1.95 -0.23
CA SER A 263 16.11 1.98 -0.11
C SER A 263 16.63 3.40 -0.20
N VAL A 264 17.53 3.79 0.71
CA VAL A 264 18.21 5.09 0.67
C VAL A 264 19.31 5.14 -0.38
N ASP A 265 19.74 3.97 -0.87
CA ASP A 265 20.71 3.82 -1.96
C ASP A 265 20.10 3.23 -3.24
N GLU A 266 20.85 3.26 -4.33
CA GLU A 266 20.42 2.74 -5.62
C GLU A 266 20.44 1.20 -5.72
N LYS A 267 21.10 0.50 -4.76
CA LYS A 267 21.44 -0.93 -4.81
C LYS A 267 20.48 -1.82 -4.06
N TRP A 268 19.47 -1.25 -3.41
CA TRP A 268 18.55 -1.92 -2.50
C TRP A 268 19.23 -2.45 -1.22
N LEU A 269 20.40 -1.91 -0.84
CA LEU A 269 21.19 -2.42 0.28
C LEU A 269 20.79 -1.79 1.61
N VAL A 270 20.80 -0.47 1.69
CA VAL A 270 20.50 0.25 2.94
C VAL A 270 19.04 0.70 2.90
N PRO A 271 18.14 0.05 3.64
CA PRO A 271 16.76 0.46 3.69
C PRO A 271 16.54 1.62 4.67
N HIS A 272 15.44 2.34 4.50
CA HIS A 272 14.75 2.97 5.61
C HIS A 272 13.91 1.89 6.28
N PHE A 273 14.22 1.59 7.56
CA PHE A 273 13.83 0.33 8.19
C PHE A 273 12.36 0.19 8.61
N GLU A 274 11.50 1.17 8.33
CA GLU A 274 10.04 1.02 8.47
C GLU A 274 9.52 -0.19 7.69
N LYS A 275 8.51 -0.88 8.23
CA LYS A 275 7.76 -1.90 7.49
C LYS A 275 6.28 -1.53 7.50
N MET A 276 5.75 -1.17 6.32
CA MET A 276 4.38 -0.70 6.16
C MET A 276 3.49 -1.78 5.58
N LEU A 277 2.25 -1.89 6.07
CA LEU A 277 1.28 -2.91 5.62
C LEU A 277 1.01 -2.85 4.12
N TYR A 278 0.85 -1.64 3.57
CA TYR A 278 0.56 -1.46 2.14
C TYR A 278 1.71 -1.94 1.24
N ASP A 279 2.98 -1.79 1.67
CA ASP A 279 4.13 -2.30 0.93
C ASP A 279 4.13 -3.82 0.91
N GLN A 280 3.86 -4.47 2.05
CA GLN A 280 3.73 -5.93 2.12
C GLN A 280 2.61 -6.42 1.19
N ALA A 281 1.44 -5.77 1.23
CA ALA A 281 0.29 -6.14 0.41
C ALA A 281 0.59 -6.03 -1.09
N MET A 282 1.07 -4.87 -1.52
CA MET A 282 1.32 -4.60 -2.93
C MET A 282 2.47 -5.46 -3.49
N LEU A 283 3.53 -5.69 -2.71
CA LEU A 283 4.63 -6.58 -3.09
C LEU A 283 4.17 -8.04 -3.15
N ALA A 284 3.39 -8.52 -2.17
CA ALA A 284 2.83 -9.88 -2.22
C ALA A 284 1.99 -10.08 -3.50
N MET A 285 1.19 -9.09 -3.91
CA MET A 285 0.44 -9.15 -5.18
C MET A 285 1.38 -9.22 -6.40
N ALA A 286 2.42 -8.38 -6.44
CA ALA A 286 3.38 -8.37 -7.56
C ALA A 286 4.15 -9.69 -7.68
N TYR A 287 4.64 -10.25 -6.57
CA TYR A 287 5.30 -11.56 -6.57
C TYR A 287 4.33 -12.70 -6.92
N THR A 288 3.06 -12.62 -6.50
CA THR A 288 2.03 -13.62 -6.87
C THR A 288 1.79 -13.61 -8.39
N GLU A 289 1.60 -12.43 -8.98
CA GLU A 289 1.42 -12.30 -10.44
C GLU A 289 2.68 -12.74 -11.21
N ALA A 290 3.87 -12.42 -10.70
CA ALA A 290 5.13 -12.92 -11.29
C ALA A 290 5.24 -14.45 -11.23
N TYR A 291 4.79 -15.08 -10.13
CA TYR A 291 4.70 -16.53 -10.04
C TYR A 291 3.72 -17.11 -11.06
N GLN A 292 2.53 -16.54 -11.20
CA GLN A 292 1.54 -17.00 -12.18
C GLN A 292 2.08 -16.92 -13.62
N VAL A 293 2.84 -15.85 -13.95
CA VAL A 293 3.43 -15.64 -15.29
C VAL A 293 4.58 -16.60 -15.55
N THR A 294 5.46 -16.85 -14.57
CA THR A 294 6.75 -17.52 -14.80
C THR A 294 6.78 -18.95 -14.31
N GLY A 295 5.94 -19.33 -13.35
CA GLY A 295 6.01 -20.62 -12.65
C GLY A 295 7.22 -20.78 -11.73
N LYS A 296 8.05 -19.75 -11.54
CA LYS A 296 9.26 -19.83 -10.73
C LYS A 296 8.93 -19.87 -9.24
N GLU A 297 9.17 -21.01 -8.60
CA GLU A 297 8.82 -21.24 -7.17
C GLU A 297 9.46 -20.23 -6.21
N ARG A 298 10.58 -19.64 -6.57
CA ARG A 298 11.20 -18.57 -5.77
C ARG A 298 10.25 -17.39 -5.51
N TYR A 299 9.37 -17.03 -6.46
CA TYR A 299 8.39 -15.94 -6.24
C TYR A 299 7.28 -16.39 -5.29
N ALA A 300 6.80 -17.62 -5.42
CA ALA A 300 5.84 -18.19 -4.47
C ALA A 300 6.40 -18.26 -3.04
N ARG A 301 7.69 -18.59 -2.89
CA ARG A 301 8.40 -18.57 -1.60
C ARG A 301 8.38 -17.17 -0.98
N VAL A 302 8.70 -16.13 -1.75
CA VAL A 302 8.69 -14.73 -1.26
C VAL A 302 7.28 -14.32 -0.82
N VAL A 303 6.24 -14.70 -1.56
CA VAL A 303 4.85 -14.46 -1.13
C VAL A 303 4.56 -15.09 0.22
N ARG A 304 4.92 -16.38 0.41
CA ARG A 304 4.73 -17.07 1.70
C ARG A 304 5.51 -16.38 2.82
N GLU A 305 6.75 -15.97 2.56
CA GLU A 305 7.60 -15.27 3.55
C GLU A 305 7.00 -13.91 3.94
N ILE A 306 6.56 -13.06 2.98
CA ILE A 306 5.89 -11.79 3.26
C ILE A 306 4.63 -12.02 4.12
N LEU A 307 3.77 -12.94 3.69
CA LEU A 307 2.50 -13.17 4.37
C LEU A 307 2.69 -13.86 5.73
N THR A 308 3.74 -14.66 5.92
CA THR A 308 4.14 -15.18 7.23
C THR A 308 4.50 -14.05 8.20
N TYR A 309 5.29 -13.06 7.73
CA TYR A 309 5.60 -11.87 8.53
C TYR A 309 4.32 -11.13 8.94
N VAL A 310 3.43 -10.87 7.98
CA VAL A 310 2.16 -10.15 8.26
C VAL A 310 1.30 -10.92 9.27
N LEU A 311 1.15 -12.23 9.10
CA LEU A 311 0.32 -13.06 10.01
C LEU A 311 0.92 -13.17 11.42
N ARG A 312 2.24 -13.18 11.53
CA ARG A 312 2.94 -13.30 12.80
C ARG A 312 3.01 -11.98 13.55
N ASP A 313 3.37 -10.88 12.85
CA ASP A 313 3.79 -9.62 13.47
C ASP A 313 2.78 -8.49 13.31
N MET A 314 1.99 -8.48 12.23
CA MET A 314 1.11 -7.35 11.89
C MET A 314 -0.38 -7.70 11.97
N THR A 315 -0.78 -8.74 12.70
CA THR A 315 -2.18 -9.18 12.76
C THR A 315 -2.74 -9.04 14.16
N ASP A 316 -3.87 -8.33 14.25
CA ASP A 316 -4.67 -8.25 15.47
C ASP A 316 -5.30 -9.61 15.81
N PRO A 317 -5.41 -10.01 17.08
CA PRO A 317 -6.06 -11.26 17.46
C PRO A 317 -7.49 -11.43 16.92
N GLU A 318 -8.23 -10.34 16.73
CA GLU A 318 -9.58 -10.35 16.15
C GLU A 318 -9.58 -10.44 14.62
N GLY A 319 -8.43 -10.23 13.94
CA GLY A 319 -8.24 -10.47 12.51
C GLY A 319 -7.93 -9.23 11.65
N GLY A 320 -7.96 -8.01 12.19
CA GLY A 320 -7.48 -6.82 11.51
C GLY A 320 -5.95 -6.84 11.33
N PHE A 321 -5.44 -6.06 10.38
CA PHE A 321 -4.00 -5.92 10.16
C PHE A 321 -3.54 -4.53 10.59
N TYR A 322 -2.45 -4.48 11.38
CA TYR A 322 -1.82 -3.25 11.88
C TYR A 322 -1.12 -2.48 10.77
N THR A 323 -0.90 -1.17 10.96
CA THR A 323 -0.41 -0.28 9.90
C THR A 323 1.08 -0.41 9.63
N GLY A 324 1.93 -0.60 10.65
CA GLY A 324 3.37 -0.67 10.43
C GLY A 324 4.21 -0.90 11.67
N GLU A 325 5.51 -1.06 11.43
CA GLU A 325 6.57 -1.08 12.44
C GLU A 325 7.57 0.04 12.17
N ASP A 326 8.04 0.67 13.26
CA ASP A 326 8.98 1.79 13.22
C ASP A 326 10.33 1.37 12.63
N ALA A 327 11.04 2.36 12.08
CA ALA A 327 12.43 2.21 11.68
C ALA A 327 13.38 2.10 12.89
N ASP A 328 13.01 2.74 14.00
CA ASP A 328 13.86 2.94 15.15
C ASP A 328 13.60 1.89 16.26
N SER A 329 14.68 1.46 16.88
CA SER A 329 14.69 0.72 18.15
C SER A 329 15.73 1.33 19.06
N GLU A 330 15.39 1.57 20.33
CA GLU A 330 16.27 2.23 21.31
C GLU A 330 16.81 3.57 20.80
N GLY A 331 16.00 4.34 20.05
CA GLY A 331 16.36 5.65 19.48
C GLY A 331 17.37 5.59 18.34
N ARG A 332 17.54 4.43 17.68
CA ARG A 332 18.49 4.22 16.58
C ARG A 332 17.87 3.48 15.43
N GLU A 333 17.99 4.03 14.22
CA GLU A 333 17.47 3.42 13.02
C GLU A 333 18.13 2.07 12.73
N GLY A 334 17.34 1.05 12.46
CA GLY A 334 17.77 -0.27 12.03
C GLY A 334 18.41 -1.17 13.10
N LEU A 335 18.59 -0.69 14.34
CA LEU A 335 19.30 -1.42 15.40
C LEU A 335 18.75 -2.83 15.64
N PHE A 336 17.43 -2.99 15.54
CA PHE A 336 16.76 -4.28 15.68
C PHE A 336 17.19 -5.30 14.60
N TYR A 337 17.45 -4.85 13.38
CA TYR A 337 17.63 -5.69 12.19
C TYR A 337 19.07 -6.06 11.89
N VAL A 338 20.05 -5.25 12.34
CA VAL A 338 21.46 -5.39 11.96
C VAL A 338 22.24 -6.35 12.87
N TRP A 339 23.31 -6.92 12.33
CA TRP A 339 24.11 -7.95 13.00
C TRP A 339 25.61 -7.68 12.88
N THR A 340 26.37 -8.18 13.87
CA THR A 340 27.83 -8.34 13.78
C THR A 340 28.18 -9.82 13.64
N PRO A 341 29.36 -10.18 13.07
CA PRO A 341 29.79 -11.58 12.99
C PRO A 341 29.91 -12.24 14.39
N ALA A 342 30.23 -11.46 15.42
CA ALA A 342 30.30 -11.96 16.79
C ALA A 342 28.92 -12.40 17.28
N GLN A 343 27.89 -11.56 17.12
CA GLN A 343 26.51 -11.91 17.50
C GLN A 343 26.00 -13.16 16.77
N VAL A 344 26.29 -13.29 15.46
CA VAL A 344 25.92 -14.49 14.71
C VAL A 344 26.63 -15.72 15.24
N ARG A 345 27.93 -15.60 15.59
CA ARG A 345 28.71 -16.70 16.16
C ARG A 345 28.21 -17.14 17.54
N ASP A 346 27.80 -16.21 18.37
CA ASP A 346 27.23 -16.51 19.70
C ASP A 346 25.94 -17.33 19.60
N VAL A 347 25.14 -17.12 18.53
CA VAL A 347 23.88 -17.84 18.30
C VAL A 347 24.08 -19.18 17.58
N LEU A 348 24.91 -19.20 16.51
CA LEU A 348 25.02 -20.36 15.61
C LEU A 348 26.22 -21.29 15.91
N GLY A 349 27.19 -20.81 16.68
CA GLY A 349 28.51 -21.45 16.81
C GLY A 349 29.41 -21.10 15.62
N LYS A 350 30.72 -21.35 15.75
CA LYS A 350 31.74 -20.86 14.82
C LYS A 350 31.53 -21.29 13.37
N GLU A 351 31.43 -22.61 13.12
CA GLU A 351 31.39 -23.13 11.75
C GLU A 351 30.15 -22.69 10.96
N ARG A 352 28.96 -22.81 11.58
CA ARG A 352 27.70 -22.38 10.96
C ARG A 352 27.65 -20.86 10.79
N ALA A 353 28.17 -20.10 11.76
CA ALA A 353 28.23 -18.66 11.66
C ALA A 353 29.15 -18.18 10.53
N ASP A 354 30.31 -18.82 10.33
CA ASP A 354 31.23 -18.45 9.27
C ASP A 354 30.58 -18.68 7.88
N LEU A 355 29.85 -19.79 7.68
CA LEU A 355 29.09 -20.04 6.45
C LEU A 355 27.93 -19.02 6.26
N PHE A 356 27.14 -18.80 7.30
CA PHE A 356 26.01 -17.87 7.28
C PHE A 356 26.45 -16.43 6.99
N CYS A 357 27.50 -15.97 7.69
CA CYS A 357 28.04 -14.61 7.50
C CYS A 357 28.59 -14.42 6.08
N LYS A 358 29.25 -15.41 5.49
CA LYS A 358 29.74 -15.35 4.11
C LYS A 358 28.57 -15.24 3.11
N PHE A 359 27.49 -16.02 3.30
CA PHE A 359 26.36 -16.03 2.39
C PHE A 359 25.56 -14.71 2.45
N TYR A 360 25.32 -14.20 3.67
CA TYR A 360 24.55 -12.97 3.89
C TYR A 360 25.38 -11.69 3.98
N ASP A 361 26.67 -11.73 3.60
CA ASP A 361 27.61 -10.61 3.60
C ASP A 361 27.71 -9.86 4.96
N ILE A 362 27.68 -10.62 6.07
CA ILE A 362 27.86 -10.09 7.43
C ILE A 362 29.37 -10.09 7.74
N GLY A 363 30.05 -8.98 7.41
CA GLY A 363 31.50 -8.89 7.49
C GLY A 363 32.03 -8.22 8.77
N PRO A 364 33.36 -8.34 9.05
CA PRO A 364 33.97 -7.78 10.27
C PRO A 364 34.00 -6.23 10.28
N HIS A 365 33.93 -5.58 9.11
CA HIS A 365 33.87 -4.12 9.00
C HIS A 365 32.42 -3.59 8.90
N GLY A 366 31.45 -4.49 8.71
CA GLY A 366 30.07 -4.14 8.45
C GLY A 366 29.85 -3.46 7.09
N ASN A 367 28.60 -3.33 6.73
CA ASN A 367 28.13 -2.54 5.58
C ASN A 367 27.14 -1.43 6.00
N PHE A 368 27.01 -1.23 7.31
CA PHE A 368 26.16 -0.24 7.96
C PHE A 368 26.91 0.37 9.15
N GLU A 369 26.26 1.25 9.90
CA GLU A 369 26.83 2.03 10.98
C GLU A 369 27.49 1.18 12.07
N GLU A 370 28.56 1.68 12.67
CA GLU A 370 29.30 1.08 13.80
C GLU A 370 29.78 -0.36 13.54
N GLY A 371 30.15 -0.68 12.30
CA GLY A 371 30.66 -2.02 11.95
C GLY A 371 29.62 -3.13 11.97
N ARG A 372 28.32 -2.78 11.95
CA ARG A 372 27.22 -3.70 11.82
C ARG A 372 26.89 -3.97 10.36
N SER A 373 26.20 -5.05 10.11
CA SER A 373 25.81 -5.45 8.76
C SER A 373 24.31 -5.61 8.63
N ILE A 374 23.78 -5.10 7.52
CA ILE A 374 22.48 -5.45 6.97
C ILE A 374 22.70 -6.74 6.18
N ALA A 375 21.99 -7.80 6.52
CA ALA A 375 22.06 -9.08 5.83
C ALA A 375 21.46 -8.96 4.42
N HIS A 376 22.21 -9.38 3.39
CA HIS A 376 21.76 -9.37 1.99
C HIS A 376 22.49 -10.47 1.20
N ILE A 377 21.97 -10.80 0.01
CA ILE A 377 22.48 -11.87 -0.83
C ILE A 377 23.21 -11.27 -2.04
N ARG A 378 24.45 -11.71 -2.27
CA ARG A 378 25.28 -11.25 -3.40
C ARG A 378 25.44 -12.25 -4.51
N ILE A 379 25.18 -13.52 -4.23
CA ILE A 379 25.43 -14.64 -5.12
C ILE A 379 24.32 -15.67 -4.93
N SER A 380 23.96 -16.37 -5.99
CA SER A 380 22.92 -17.43 -5.93
C SER A 380 23.32 -18.55 -4.94
N ILE A 381 22.33 -19.27 -4.44
CA ILE A 381 22.60 -20.38 -3.52
C ILE A 381 23.38 -21.50 -4.22
N GLU A 382 23.12 -21.72 -5.50
CA GLU A 382 23.78 -22.70 -6.33
C GLU A 382 25.27 -22.35 -6.52
N ASP A 383 25.58 -21.13 -6.89
CA ASP A 383 26.96 -20.65 -7.09
C ASP A 383 27.75 -20.63 -5.77
N PHE A 384 27.07 -20.24 -4.66
CA PHE A 384 27.69 -20.24 -3.34
C PHE A 384 27.95 -21.66 -2.85
N ALA A 385 27.03 -22.59 -3.04
CA ALA A 385 27.17 -24.00 -2.72
C ALA A 385 28.34 -24.63 -3.47
N ALA A 386 28.45 -24.36 -4.78
CA ALA A 386 29.57 -24.78 -5.60
C ALA A 386 30.92 -24.25 -5.09
N ARG A 387 30.97 -22.99 -4.67
CA ARG A 387 32.17 -22.34 -4.13
C ARG A 387 32.62 -22.90 -2.79
N GLU A 388 31.68 -23.19 -1.88
CA GLU A 388 31.98 -23.70 -0.54
C GLU A 388 32.00 -25.24 -0.52
N GLN A 389 31.79 -25.92 -1.67
CA GLN A 389 31.78 -27.37 -1.84
C GLN A 389 30.75 -28.10 -0.95
N VAL A 390 29.53 -27.51 -0.87
CA VAL A 390 28.37 -28.03 -0.12
C VAL A 390 27.26 -28.34 -1.12
N GLU A 391 26.45 -29.36 -0.90
CA GLU A 391 25.26 -29.61 -1.71
C GLU A 391 24.24 -28.46 -1.53
N PRO A 392 23.62 -27.93 -2.62
CA PRO A 392 22.69 -26.81 -2.52
C PRO A 392 21.53 -27.02 -1.53
N ALA A 393 20.95 -28.23 -1.49
CA ALA A 393 19.87 -28.56 -0.58
C ALA A 393 20.31 -28.57 0.90
N GLU A 394 21.53 -29.05 1.18
CA GLU A 394 22.11 -29.01 2.52
C GLU A 394 22.42 -27.59 2.94
N LEU A 395 22.97 -26.77 2.04
CA LEU A 395 23.21 -25.35 2.30
C LEU A 395 21.89 -24.60 2.61
N GLU A 396 20.84 -24.84 1.83
CA GLU A 396 19.53 -24.25 2.03
C GLU A 396 18.95 -24.61 3.40
N HIS A 397 19.12 -25.87 3.82
CA HIS A 397 18.68 -26.32 5.14
C HIS A 397 19.48 -25.64 6.27
N LEU A 398 20.82 -25.59 6.17
CA LEU A 398 21.69 -24.95 7.16
C LEU A 398 21.40 -23.44 7.30
N LEU A 399 21.16 -22.74 6.18
CA LEU A 399 20.78 -21.33 6.19
C LEU A 399 19.39 -21.12 6.78
N GLY A 400 18.44 -22.04 6.52
CA GLY A 400 17.10 -22.04 7.10
C GLY A 400 17.12 -22.16 8.61
N GLU A 401 17.80 -23.19 9.15
CA GLU A 401 18.00 -23.35 10.59
C GLU A 401 18.71 -22.15 11.22
N GLY A 402 19.71 -21.60 10.52
CA GLY A 402 20.44 -20.41 10.95
C GLY A 402 19.51 -19.19 11.12
N ARG A 403 18.65 -18.96 10.12
CA ARG A 403 17.63 -17.88 10.16
C ARG A 403 16.69 -18.04 11.35
N GLU A 404 16.13 -19.23 11.56
CA GLU A 404 15.20 -19.49 12.67
C GLU A 404 15.83 -19.19 14.03
N ARG A 405 17.08 -19.63 14.23
CA ARG A 405 17.82 -19.37 15.48
C ARG A 405 18.16 -17.91 15.68
N LEU A 406 18.56 -17.20 14.60
CA LEU A 406 18.84 -15.78 14.66
C LEU A 406 17.55 -14.97 14.87
N PHE A 407 16.45 -15.37 14.24
CA PHE A 407 15.15 -14.78 14.47
C PHE A 407 14.75 -14.91 15.95
N ALA A 408 14.82 -16.12 16.51
CA ALA A 408 14.54 -16.34 17.94
C ALA A 408 15.47 -15.56 18.89
N ALA A 409 16.70 -15.29 18.48
CA ALA A 409 17.63 -14.45 19.23
C ALA A 409 17.26 -12.96 19.12
N ARG A 410 16.84 -12.52 17.92
CA ARG A 410 16.41 -11.14 17.64
C ARG A 410 15.15 -10.76 18.40
N GLU A 411 14.20 -11.67 18.55
CA GLU A 411 12.97 -11.48 19.32
C GLU A 411 13.18 -11.12 20.81
N ARG A 412 14.40 -11.25 21.30
CA ARG A 412 14.78 -10.83 22.68
C ARG A 412 15.32 -9.39 22.73
N ARG A 413 15.54 -8.75 21.56
CA ARG A 413 15.93 -7.34 21.50
C ARG A 413 14.72 -6.45 21.80
N VAL A 414 14.96 -5.19 22.06
CA VAL A 414 13.88 -4.18 22.13
C VAL A 414 13.29 -4.03 20.73
N HIS A 415 12.01 -4.34 20.59
CA HIS A 415 11.31 -4.25 19.31
C HIS A 415 11.11 -2.79 18.89
N PRO A 416 11.09 -2.52 17.57
CA PRO A 416 10.57 -1.28 17.05
C PRO A 416 9.14 -1.04 17.51
N LEU A 417 8.74 0.22 17.63
CA LEU A 417 7.36 0.56 17.97
C LEU A 417 6.43 0.02 16.88
N LYS A 418 5.37 -0.66 17.31
CA LYS A 418 4.31 -1.12 16.42
C LYS A 418 3.17 -0.11 16.42
N ASP A 419 2.81 0.39 15.25
CA ASP A 419 1.59 1.15 15.08
C ASP A 419 0.42 0.19 14.93
N ASP A 420 -0.29 -0.04 16.03
CA ASP A 420 -1.39 -0.99 16.16
C ASP A 420 -2.75 -0.44 15.69
N LYS A 421 -2.77 0.65 14.93
CA LYS A 421 -3.98 1.11 14.24
C LYS A 421 -4.38 0.12 13.14
N VAL A 422 -5.67 -0.03 12.92
CA VAL A 422 -6.23 -0.74 11.77
C VAL A 422 -6.90 0.29 10.86
N LEU A 423 -6.34 0.49 9.66
CA LEU A 423 -6.88 1.38 8.64
C LEU A 423 -7.69 0.58 7.62
N THR A 424 -8.90 1.03 7.32
CA THR A 424 -9.79 0.33 6.38
C THR A 424 -9.16 0.15 5.00
N SER A 425 -8.55 1.20 4.44
CA SER A 425 -7.92 1.16 3.10
C SER A 425 -6.78 0.15 3.02
N TRP A 426 -5.83 0.19 3.98
CA TRP A 426 -4.66 -0.70 3.92
C TRP A 426 -5.03 -2.15 4.21
N ASN A 427 -6.04 -2.37 5.06
CA ASN A 427 -6.63 -3.69 5.24
C ASN A 427 -7.28 -4.21 3.96
N GLY A 428 -7.96 -3.35 3.20
CA GLY A 428 -8.49 -3.71 1.88
C GLY A 428 -7.40 -4.24 0.93
N LEU A 429 -6.24 -3.58 0.87
CA LEU A 429 -5.08 -4.04 0.09
C LEU A 429 -4.54 -5.39 0.59
N MET A 430 -4.41 -5.57 1.91
CA MET A 430 -3.89 -6.82 2.47
C MET A 430 -4.87 -7.99 2.27
N ILE A 431 -6.17 -7.75 2.40
CA ILE A 431 -7.21 -8.75 2.08
C ILE A 431 -7.11 -9.18 0.61
N ALA A 432 -6.93 -8.23 -0.32
CA ALA A 432 -6.71 -8.54 -1.74
C ALA A 432 -5.45 -9.39 -1.96
N ALA A 433 -4.33 -9.03 -1.30
CA ALA A 433 -3.08 -9.78 -1.39
C ALA A 433 -3.20 -11.21 -0.87
N MET A 434 -3.80 -11.39 0.31
CA MET A 434 -4.06 -12.71 0.91
C MET A 434 -4.99 -13.57 0.03
N ALA A 435 -6.07 -12.97 -0.51
CA ALA A 435 -7.00 -13.65 -1.41
C ALA A 435 -6.31 -14.10 -2.71
N LYS A 436 -5.50 -13.23 -3.34
CA LYS A 436 -4.72 -13.57 -4.55
C LYS A 436 -3.68 -14.65 -4.28
N ALA A 437 -2.99 -14.58 -3.14
CA ALA A 437 -2.03 -15.61 -2.75
C ALA A 437 -2.73 -16.96 -2.54
N TYR A 438 -3.87 -17.00 -1.86
CA TYR A 438 -4.67 -18.21 -1.72
C TYR A 438 -5.10 -18.78 -3.08
N GLN A 439 -5.60 -17.94 -3.98
CA GLN A 439 -5.97 -18.35 -5.34
C GLN A 439 -4.80 -19.01 -6.09
N ALA A 440 -3.61 -18.41 -6.06
CA ALA A 440 -2.48 -18.86 -6.85
C ALA A 440 -1.70 -20.04 -6.21
N LEU A 441 -1.58 -20.06 -4.88
CA LEU A 441 -0.75 -21.00 -4.13
C LEU A 441 -1.54 -22.14 -3.48
N GLY A 442 -2.85 -21.96 -3.26
CA GLY A 442 -3.72 -22.94 -2.62
C GLY A 442 -3.56 -23.04 -1.10
N ASP A 443 -2.79 -22.15 -0.46
CA ASP A 443 -2.58 -22.15 0.98
C ASP A 443 -3.81 -21.63 1.72
N GLN A 444 -4.46 -22.52 2.49
CA GLN A 444 -5.71 -22.23 3.20
C GLN A 444 -5.57 -21.14 4.26
N SER A 445 -4.40 -21.03 4.89
CA SER A 445 -4.17 -20.02 5.94
C SER A 445 -4.35 -18.59 5.42
N PHE A 446 -3.98 -18.32 4.15
CA PHE A 446 -4.15 -17.01 3.52
C PHE A 446 -5.63 -16.72 3.22
N GLY A 447 -6.39 -17.73 2.76
CA GLY A 447 -7.83 -17.59 2.54
C GLY A 447 -8.58 -17.31 3.85
N GLU A 448 -8.22 -17.99 4.93
CA GLU A 448 -8.78 -17.78 6.27
C GLU A 448 -8.43 -16.39 6.82
N ALA A 449 -7.19 -15.96 6.65
CA ALA A 449 -6.76 -14.62 7.07
C ALA A 449 -7.49 -13.51 6.31
N ALA A 450 -7.65 -13.66 4.98
CA ALA A 450 -8.42 -12.72 4.17
C ALA A 450 -9.87 -12.61 4.66
N ARG A 451 -10.52 -13.75 4.97
CA ARG A 451 -11.90 -13.76 5.53
C ARG A 451 -11.96 -13.06 6.87
N ARG A 452 -11.06 -13.40 7.80
CA ARG A 452 -11.01 -12.78 9.13
C ARG A 452 -10.80 -11.27 9.05
N GLY A 453 -9.88 -10.82 8.18
CA GLY A 453 -9.65 -9.40 7.94
C GLY A 453 -10.89 -8.68 7.40
N ALA A 454 -11.55 -9.26 6.39
CA ALA A 454 -12.77 -8.70 5.82
C ALA A 454 -13.91 -8.65 6.85
N ASP A 455 -14.12 -9.74 7.58
CA ASP A 455 -15.17 -9.82 8.61
C ASP A 455 -14.89 -8.87 9.78
N PHE A 456 -13.63 -8.65 10.15
CA PHE A 456 -13.23 -7.65 11.14
C PHE A 456 -13.63 -6.23 10.68
N ILE A 457 -13.29 -5.83 9.45
CA ILE A 457 -13.66 -4.51 8.91
C ILE A 457 -15.18 -4.34 8.88
N LEU A 458 -15.91 -5.34 8.39
CA LEU A 458 -17.37 -5.32 8.32
C LEU A 458 -18.02 -5.24 9.72
N ALA A 459 -17.43 -5.86 10.74
CA ALA A 459 -17.96 -5.88 12.09
C ALA A 459 -17.59 -4.64 12.93
N ARG A 460 -16.37 -4.07 12.73
CA ARG A 460 -15.82 -3.02 13.59
C ARG A 460 -15.81 -1.64 12.94
N LEU A 461 -15.53 -1.56 11.63
CA LEU A 461 -15.34 -0.29 10.92
C LEU A 461 -16.50 0.07 9.96
N LYS A 462 -17.47 -0.80 9.78
CA LYS A 462 -18.72 -0.47 9.08
C LYS A 462 -19.74 0.05 10.09
N THR A 463 -20.41 1.16 9.76
CA THR A 463 -21.52 1.68 10.58
C THR A 463 -22.74 0.73 10.51
N PRO A 464 -23.77 0.89 11.36
CA PRO A 464 -25.04 0.18 11.18
C PRO A 464 -25.70 0.41 9.81
N GLY A 465 -25.38 1.54 9.13
CA GLY A 465 -25.62 1.75 7.69
C GLY A 465 -24.43 1.27 6.86
N PRO A 466 -24.42 1.54 5.54
CA PRO A 466 -23.38 1.06 4.64
C PRO A 466 -22.16 2.01 4.55
N ARG A 467 -21.80 2.69 5.62
CA ARG A 467 -20.66 3.63 5.65
C ARG A 467 -19.48 3.04 6.38
N LEU A 468 -18.27 3.51 6.06
CA LEU A 468 -17.03 3.06 6.67
C LEU A 468 -16.44 4.15 7.55
N TYR A 469 -15.74 3.72 8.61
CA TYR A 469 -14.78 4.52 9.35
C TYR A 469 -13.37 4.33 8.78
N ARG A 470 -12.51 5.31 8.97
CA ARG A 470 -11.10 5.26 8.55
C ARG A 470 -10.28 4.35 9.45
N ARG A 471 -10.38 4.52 10.78
CA ARG A 471 -9.46 3.96 11.75
C ARG A 471 -10.21 3.22 12.86
N TYR A 472 -9.66 2.07 13.27
CA TYR A 472 -9.96 1.38 14.53
C TYR A 472 -8.69 1.24 15.35
N ARG A 473 -8.76 1.48 16.66
CA ARG A 473 -7.71 1.18 17.65
C ARG A 473 -8.32 1.00 19.04
N GLN A 474 -7.96 -0.08 19.73
CA GLN A 474 -8.33 -0.33 21.14
C GLN A 474 -9.85 -0.16 21.42
N GLY A 475 -10.69 -0.71 20.57
CA GLY A 475 -12.15 -0.66 20.72
C GLY A 475 -12.83 0.63 20.21
N GLU A 476 -12.07 1.62 19.76
CA GLU A 476 -12.56 2.90 19.24
C GLU A 476 -12.41 3.01 17.73
N VAL A 477 -13.45 3.51 17.06
CA VAL A 477 -13.41 3.90 15.66
C VAL A 477 -13.40 5.41 15.54
N ALA A 478 -12.68 5.94 14.55
CA ALA A 478 -12.61 7.38 14.30
C ALA A 478 -12.50 7.70 12.82
N ASN A 479 -12.87 8.92 12.51
CA ASN A 479 -12.90 9.55 11.20
C ASN A 479 -13.82 8.83 10.21
N PRO A 480 -14.72 9.53 9.52
CA PRO A 480 -15.46 8.98 8.39
C PRO A 480 -14.48 8.48 7.32
N GLY A 481 -14.78 7.35 6.69
CA GLY A 481 -13.94 6.78 5.64
C GLY A 481 -13.82 7.69 4.43
N TYR A 482 -12.62 7.75 3.86
CA TYR A 482 -12.31 8.48 2.62
C TYR A 482 -12.51 7.58 1.39
N SER A 483 -12.40 8.13 0.19
CA SER A 483 -12.61 7.36 -1.04
C SER A 483 -11.64 6.17 -1.21
N ASP A 484 -10.42 6.25 -0.65
CA ASP A 484 -9.46 5.14 -0.64
C ASP A 484 -9.91 4.01 0.29
N ASP A 485 -10.58 4.31 1.41
CA ASP A 485 -11.13 3.29 2.31
C ASP A 485 -12.19 2.43 1.61
N TYR A 486 -13.07 3.07 0.84
CA TYR A 486 -14.07 2.36 0.05
C TYR A 486 -13.43 1.62 -1.13
N ALA A 487 -12.62 2.30 -1.93
CA ALA A 487 -12.04 1.73 -3.14
C ALA A 487 -11.18 0.49 -2.86
N PHE A 488 -10.30 0.57 -1.85
CA PHE A 488 -9.38 -0.53 -1.54
C PHE A 488 -10.10 -1.69 -0.84
N PHE A 489 -11.06 -1.39 0.03
CA PHE A 489 -11.82 -2.44 0.66
C PHE A 489 -12.75 -3.16 -0.34
N VAL A 490 -13.38 -2.45 -1.27
CA VAL A 490 -14.12 -3.06 -2.39
C VAL A 490 -13.20 -3.95 -3.23
N TRP A 491 -11.96 -3.52 -3.53
CA TRP A 491 -10.98 -4.37 -4.21
C TRP A 491 -10.71 -5.66 -3.42
N GLY A 492 -10.46 -5.55 -2.11
CA GLY A 492 -10.26 -6.71 -1.23
C GLY A 492 -11.45 -7.68 -1.23
N LEU A 493 -12.68 -7.15 -1.14
CA LEU A 493 -13.90 -7.94 -1.16
C LEU A 493 -14.12 -8.66 -2.50
N LEU A 494 -13.81 -8.02 -3.63
CA LEU A 494 -13.93 -8.64 -4.96
C LEU A 494 -12.91 -9.78 -5.13
N ASP A 495 -11.66 -9.60 -4.71
CA ASP A 495 -10.66 -10.68 -4.76
C ASP A 495 -10.98 -11.81 -3.79
N LEU A 496 -11.54 -11.50 -2.62
CA LEU A 496 -12.01 -12.50 -1.66
C LEU A 496 -13.24 -13.26 -2.16
N TYR A 497 -14.18 -12.59 -2.84
CA TYR A 497 -15.29 -13.25 -3.51
C TYR A 497 -14.79 -14.25 -4.56
N GLU A 498 -13.91 -13.84 -5.47
CA GLU A 498 -13.35 -14.73 -6.49
C GLU A 498 -12.56 -15.90 -5.88
N ALA A 499 -11.93 -15.71 -4.71
CA ALA A 499 -11.20 -16.74 -4.01
C ALA A 499 -12.11 -17.78 -3.31
N THR A 500 -13.28 -17.36 -2.85
CA THR A 500 -14.14 -18.16 -1.97
C THR A 500 -15.51 -18.49 -2.54
N PHE A 501 -15.95 -17.72 -3.52
CA PHE A 501 -17.32 -17.70 -4.07
C PHE A 501 -18.42 -17.52 -3.02
N ASP A 502 -18.10 -16.84 -1.90
CA ASP A 502 -19.09 -16.44 -0.92
C ASP A 502 -19.76 -15.14 -1.37
N LEU A 503 -21.03 -15.22 -1.74
CA LEU A 503 -21.83 -14.12 -2.28
C LEU A 503 -21.89 -12.90 -1.34
N LYS A 504 -21.75 -13.11 -0.04
CA LYS A 504 -21.69 -12.04 0.96
C LYS A 504 -20.68 -10.95 0.55
N TYR A 505 -19.48 -11.36 0.11
CA TYR A 505 -18.44 -10.41 -0.24
C TYR A 505 -18.71 -9.65 -1.54
N LEU A 506 -19.37 -10.28 -2.51
CA LEU A 506 -19.78 -9.59 -3.75
C LEU A 506 -20.93 -8.60 -3.48
N GLU A 507 -21.90 -8.97 -2.64
CA GLU A 507 -23.00 -8.10 -2.23
C GLU A 507 -22.48 -6.87 -1.47
N GLU A 508 -21.58 -7.08 -0.49
CA GLU A 508 -20.95 -5.98 0.26
C GLU A 508 -20.09 -5.10 -0.63
N ALA A 509 -19.34 -5.67 -1.58
CA ALA A 509 -18.57 -4.91 -2.55
C ALA A 509 -19.47 -4.01 -3.41
N GLY A 510 -20.59 -4.54 -3.90
CA GLY A 510 -21.59 -3.79 -4.66
C GLY A 510 -22.20 -2.64 -3.88
N GLU A 511 -22.60 -2.90 -2.63
CA GLU A 511 -23.19 -1.89 -1.76
C GLU A 511 -22.20 -0.79 -1.37
N LEU A 512 -20.98 -1.16 -0.96
CA LEU A 512 -19.94 -0.17 -0.62
C LEU A 512 -19.52 0.65 -1.84
N ASN A 513 -19.46 0.05 -3.04
CA ASN A 513 -19.21 0.78 -4.27
C ASN A 513 -20.33 1.77 -4.58
N ARG A 514 -21.60 1.40 -4.38
CA ARG A 514 -22.77 2.30 -4.53
C ARG A 514 -22.64 3.51 -3.59
N VAL A 515 -22.32 3.26 -2.31
CA VAL A 515 -22.13 4.31 -1.31
C VAL A 515 -20.92 5.18 -1.64
N MET A 516 -19.82 4.62 -2.14
CA MET A 516 -18.67 5.38 -2.61
C MET A 516 -19.09 6.37 -3.70
N LEU A 517 -19.87 5.93 -4.68
CA LEU A 517 -20.36 6.80 -5.75
C LEU A 517 -21.31 7.88 -5.21
N GLU A 518 -22.17 7.55 -4.24
CA GLU A 518 -23.07 8.52 -3.62
C GLU A 518 -22.33 9.65 -2.87
N LEU A 519 -21.28 9.29 -2.11
CA LEU A 519 -20.56 10.23 -1.25
C LEU A 519 -19.49 11.06 -1.97
N PHE A 520 -18.81 10.46 -2.94
CA PHE A 520 -17.56 11.01 -3.48
C PHE A 520 -17.62 11.34 -4.98
N TRP A 521 -18.62 10.88 -5.72
CA TRP A 521 -18.67 11.08 -7.18
C TRP A 521 -18.81 12.55 -7.57
N ASP A 522 -18.03 12.98 -8.55
CA ASP A 522 -18.17 14.28 -9.20
C ASP A 522 -19.15 14.16 -10.38
N GLU A 523 -20.39 14.64 -10.18
CA GLU A 523 -21.45 14.55 -11.18
C GLU A 523 -21.18 15.39 -12.44
N ASP A 524 -20.39 16.45 -12.32
CA ASP A 524 -20.13 17.39 -13.41
C ASP A 524 -18.97 16.92 -14.33
N HIS A 525 -17.93 16.30 -13.72
CA HIS A 525 -16.69 16.03 -14.43
C HIS A 525 -16.20 14.57 -14.35
N GLY A 526 -16.91 13.71 -13.62
CA GLY A 526 -16.52 12.32 -13.37
C GLY A 526 -15.34 12.17 -12.41
N GLY A 527 -15.12 10.93 -11.99
CA GLY A 527 -14.14 10.58 -10.95
C GLY A 527 -14.65 10.83 -9.53
N VAL A 528 -13.87 10.40 -8.54
CA VAL A 528 -14.22 10.53 -7.12
C VAL A 528 -13.33 11.55 -6.44
N PHE A 529 -13.95 12.44 -5.64
CA PHE A 529 -13.24 13.30 -4.72
C PHE A 529 -12.62 12.45 -3.60
N PHE A 530 -11.53 12.93 -3.00
CA PHE A 530 -10.90 12.22 -1.88
C PHE A 530 -11.78 12.26 -0.62
N THR A 531 -12.40 13.42 -0.33
CA THR A 531 -13.33 13.62 0.78
C THR A 531 -14.78 13.52 0.33
N GLY A 532 -15.64 12.91 1.14
CA GLY A 532 -17.09 12.83 0.92
C GLY A 532 -17.79 14.17 1.15
N ARG A 533 -19.07 14.24 0.75
CA ARG A 533 -19.91 15.44 0.94
C ARG A 533 -20.17 15.78 2.41
N GLU A 534 -19.98 14.81 3.30
CA GLU A 534 -20.25 14.93 4.75
C GLU A 534 -18.99 15.18 5.59
N HIS A 535 -17.83 15.25 4.94
CA HIS A 535 -16.60 15.59 5.63
C HIS A 535 -16.54 17.08 5.96
N GLU A 536 -15.67 17.41 6.92
CA GLU A 536 -15.32 18.79 7.24
C GLU A 536 -14.95 19.59 5.98
N GLY A 537 -15.46 20.80 5.86
CA GLY A 537 -15.12 21.68 4.75
C GLY A 537 -13.72 22.26 4.91
N LEU A 538 -12.73 21.67 4.25
CA LEU A 538 -11.36 22.16 4.19
C LEU A 538 -11.17 23.18 3.06
N ILE A 539 -9.98 23.84 3.03
CA ILE A 539 -9.65 24.90 2.06
C ILE A 539 -9.62 24.43 0.59
N ALA A 540 -9.55 23.11 0.34
CA ALA A 540 -9.65 22.52 -1.00
C ALA A 540 -10.28 21.13 -0.92
N ARG A 541 -10.97 20.69 -1.99
CA ARG A 541 -11.50 19.34 -2.14
C ARG A 541 -10.93 18.74 -3.41
N ASN A 542 -9.97 17.84 -3.24
CA ASN A 542 -9.16 17.31 -4.33
C ASN A 542 -9.69 15.98 -4.88
N LYS A 543 -9.39 15.73 -6.16
CA LYS A 543 -9.48 14.41 -6.81
C LYS A 543 -8.06 13.96 -7.15
N GLU A 544 -7.66 12.81 -6.61
CA GLU A 544 -6.33 12.27 -6.84
C GLU A 544 -6.34 11.16 -7.88
N ILE A 545 -5.33 11.15 -8.74
CA ILE A 545 -5.10 10.09 -9.75
C ILE A 545 -3.66 9.57 -9.71
N TYR A 546 -2.73 10.28 -9.07
CA TYR A 546 -1.33 9.89 -9.02
C TYR A 546 -1.14 8.61 -8.20
N ASP A 547 -0.52 7.59 -8.83
CA ASP A 547 -0.17 6.34 -8.18
C ASP A 547 1.24 6.46 -7.57
N GLY A 548 1.28 6.80 -6.27
CA GLY A 548 2.51 7.01 -5.50
C GLY A 548 2.98 5.74 -4.78
N ALA A 549 3.30 5.86 -3.47
CA ALA A 549 3.60 4.68 -2.65
C ALA A 549 2.40 3.73 -2.55
N VAL A 550 1.19 4.29 -2.52
CA VAL A 550 -0.10 3.59 -2.66
C VAL A 550 -0.79 4.06 -3.93
N PRO A 551 -1.57 3.21 -4.61
CA PRO A 551 -2.41 3.63 -5.72
C PRO A 551 -3.41 4.73 -5.32
N SER A 552 -3.85 5.55 -6.29
CA SER A 552 -4.91 6.51 -6.03
C SER A 552 -6.29 5.84 -5.92
N SER A 553 -7.19 6.46 -5.15
CA SER A 553 -8.58 5.99 -5.06
C SER A 553 -9.29 5.97 -6.42
N ASN A 554 -9.01 6.92 -7.32
CA ASN A 554 -9.58 6.94 -8.67
C ASN A 554 -9.05 5.80 -9.55
N SER A 555 -7.77 5.44 -9.46
CA SER A 555 -7.19 4.30 -10.18
C SER A 555 -7.84 2.98 -9.76
N VAL A 556 -8.03 2.79 -8.46
CA VAL A 556 -8.66 1.58 -7.92
C VAL A 556 -10.17 1.58 -8.14
N ALA A 557 -10.84 2.72 -7.99
CA ALA A 557 -12.28 2.85 -8.30
C ALA A 557 -12.58 2.48 -9.76
N ALA A 558 -11.76 2.95 -10.71
CA ALA A 558 -11.91 2.59 -12.12
C ALA A 558 -11.80 1.07 -12.34
N LEU A 559 -10.83 0.40 -11.68
CA LEU A 559 -10.69 -1.06 -11.73
C LEU A 559 -11.89 -1.78 -11.12
N ASN A 560 -12.38 -1.33 -9.98
CA ASN A 560 -13.54 -1.93 -9.31
C ASN A 560 -14.82 -1.77 -10.13
N LEU A 561 -15.03 -0.58 -10.70
CA LEU A 561 -16.19 -0.28 -11.55
C LEU A 561 -16.25 -1.21 -12.77
N ILE A 562 -15.10 -1.42 -13.46
CA ILE A 562 -15.08 -2.32 -14.61
C ILE A 562 -15.27 -3.77 -14.18
N ARG A 563 -14.68 -4.22 -13.06
CA ARG A 563 -14.86 -5.58 -12.53
C ARG A 563 -16.31 -5.83 -12.13
N LEU A 564 -16.89 -4.96 -11.30
CA LEU A 564 -18.31 -5.05 -10.90
C LEU A 564 -19.23 -4.99 -12.11
N GLY A 565 -18.99 -4.08 -13.06
CA GLY A 565 -19.77 -3.99 -14.28
C GLY A 565 -19.75 -5.29 -15.08
N ARG A 566 -18.58 -5.96 -15.18
CA ARG A 566 -18.45 -7.26 -15.85
C ARG A 566 -19.02 -8.42 -15.03
N MET A 567 -18.99 -8.36 -13.71
CA MET A 567 -19.58 -9.40 -12.85
C MET A 567 -21.11 -9.36 -12.85
N THR A 568 -21.69 -8.17 -12.93
CA THR A 568 -23.13 -7.95 -12.76
C THR A 568 -23.89 -7.63 -14.05
N GLY A 569 -23.17 -7.49 -15.19
CA GLY A 569 -23.75 -7.04 -16.46
C GLY A 569 -24.15 -5.55 -16.46
N SER A 570 -23.72 -4.75 -15.47
CA SER A 570 -24.09 -3.35 -15.35
C SER A 570 -23.28 -2.45 -16.31
N LEU A 571 -23.92 -2.03 -17.40
CA LEU A 571 -23.33 -1.06 -18.33
C LEU A 571 -23.04 0.29 -17.63
N GLY A 572 -23.92 0.74 -16.72
CA GLY A 572 -23.74 2.00 -16.00
C GLY A 572 -22.45 2.05 -15.18
N LEU A 573 -22.02 0.93 -14.58
CA LEU A 573 -20.73 0.88 -13.87
C LEU A 573 -19.56 0.95 -14.85
N THR A 574 -19.68 0.30 -16.00
CA THR A 574 -18.64 0.35 -17.05
C THR A 574 -18.51 1.78 -17.64
N GLU A 575 -19.63 2.46 -17.83
CA GLU A 575 -19.67 3.85 -18.27
C GLU A 575 -19.01 4.78 -17.26
N LYS A 576 -19.28 4.61 -15.95
CA LYS A 576 -18.61 5.37 -14.89
C LYS A 576 -17.10 5.14 -14.87
N ALA A 577 -16.63 3.93 -15.13
CA ALA A 577 -15.19 3.68 -15.29
C ALA A 577 -14.59 4.47 -16.47
N ALA A 578 -15.31 4.56 -17.58
CA ALA A 578 -14.90 5.37 -18.74
C ALA A 578 -14.94 6.89 -18.44
N GLU A 579 -15.89 7.33 -17.60
CA GLU A 579 -15.93 8.72 -17.14
C GLU A 579 -14.73 9.06 -16.25
N VAL A 580 -14.27 8.16 -15.35
CA VAL A 580 -13.02 8.33 -14.61
C VAL A 580 -11.85 8.48 -15.59
N ALA A 581 -11.76 7.60 -16.60
CA ALA A 581 -10.70 7.68 -17.62
C ALA A 581 -10.71 9.03 -18.35
N LYS A 582 -11.89 9.54 -18.70
CA LYS A 582 -12.06 10.84 -19.36
C LYS A 582 -11.65 12.00 -18.46
N ALA A 583 -12.05 11.97 -17.19
CA ALA A 583 -11.78 13.03 -16.21
C ALA A 583 -10.29 13.38 -16.06
N PHE A 584 -9.41 12.38 -16.20
CA PHE A 584 -7.96 12.53 -16.00
C PHE A 584 -7.14 12.30 -17.28
N SER A 585 -7.80 12.17 -18.45
CA SER A 585 -7.16 11.71 -19.68
C SER A 585 -5.99 12.57 -20.13
N LYS A 586 -6.03 13.87 -19.92
CA LYS A 586 -4.93 14.80 -20.28
C LYS A 586 -3.68 14.54 -19.45
N ARG A 587 -3.81 14.38 -18.13
CA ARG A 587 -2.68 14.09 -17.24
C ARG A 587 -2.09 12.72 -17.55
N ILE A 588 -2.94 11.69 -17.66
CA ILE A 588 -2.52 10.32 -17.92
C ILE A 588 -1.79 10.24 -19.27
N LYS A 589 -2.33 10.85 -20.31
CA LYS A 589 -1.68 10.83 -21.66
C LYS A 589 -0.37 11.61 -21.70
N ALA A 590 -0.22 12.64 -20.87
CA ALA A 590 1.03 13.40 -20.75
C ALA A 590 2.16 12.56 -20.15
N TYR A 591 1.90 11.87 -19.05
CA TYR A 591 2.92 11.11 -18.29
C TYR A 591 2.35 9.78 -17.76
N PRO A 592 2.07 8.78 -18.63
CA PRO A 592 1.36 7.55 -18.23
C PRO A 592 2.03 6.75 -17.11
N SER A 593 3.38 6.73 -17.02
CA SER A 593 4.11 5.98 -16.00
C SER A 593 3.86 6.43 -14.55
N ALA A 594 3.26 7.61 -14.36
CA ALA A 594 2.84 8.09 -13.05
C ALA A 594 1.47 7.54 -12.58
N TYR A 595 0.81 6.71 -13.40
CA TYR A 595 -0.56 6.24 -13.22
C TYR A 595 -0.71 4.76 -13.54
N THR A 596 0.26 3.93 -13.16
CA THR A 596 0.36 2.54 -13.63
C THR A 596 -0.73 1.62 -13.09
N GLN A 597 -1.27 1.91 -11.90
CA GLN A 597 -2.47 1.21 -11.42
C GLN A 597 -3.69 1.58 -12.28
N PHE A 598 -3.81 2.85 -12.68
CA PHE A 598 -4.84 3.25 -13.64
C PHE A 598 -4.62 2.59 -15.00
N LEU A 599 -3.36 2.48 -15.47
CA LEU A 599 -3.08 1.77 -16.74
C LEU A 599 -3.49 0.29 -16.69
N ALA A 600 -3.44 -0.37 -15.52
CA ALA A 600 -3.99 -1.71 -15.35
C ALA A 600 -5.52 -1.72 -15.50
N ALA A 601 -6.23 -0.72 -14.99
CA ALA A 601 -7.67 -0.55 -15.22
C ALA A 601 -7.98 -0.23 -16.69
N LEU A 602 -7.20 0.64 -17.32
CA LEU A 602 -7.33 0.98 -18.75
C LEU A 602 -7.12 -0.25 -19.64
N GLU A 603 -6.14 -1.08 -19.31
CA GLU A 603 -5.86 -2.33 -20.04
C GLU A 603 -7.08 -3.27 -19.97
N PHE A 604 -7.75 -3.36 -18.81
CA PHE A 604 -8.98 -4.11 -18.68
C PHE A 604 -10.14 -3.48 -19.47
N MET A 605 -10.29 -2.16 -19.49
CA MET A 605 -11.32 -1.45 -20.27
C MET A 605 -11.17 -1.66 -21.79
N ILE A 606 -9.91 -1.63 -22.28
CA ILE A 606 -9.62 -1.81 -23.72
C ILE A 606 -9.85 -3.28 -24.12
N GLY A 607 -9.63 -4.22 -23.17
CA GLY A 607 -9.78 -5.65 -23.41
C GLY A 607 -8.65 -6.27 -24.24
N PRO A 608 -8.77 -7.53 -24.66
CA PRO A 608 -9.94 -8.39 -24.39
C PRO A 608 -10.14 -8.71 -22.91
N SER A 609 -11.41 -8.76 -22.50
CA SER A 609 -11.81 -9.14 -21.14
C SER A 609 -12.69 -10.39 -21.17
N HIS A 610 -12.61 -11.18 -20.11
CA HIS A 610 -13.28 -12.47 -20.03
C HIS A 610 -14.12 -12.57 -18.76
N GLN A 611 -15.34 -13.11 -18.90
CA GLN A 611 -16.14 -13.58 -17.78
C GLN A 611 -16.05 -15.10 -17.74
N ILE A 612 -15.58 -15.66 -16.65
CA ILE A 612 -15.50 -17.10 -16.42
C ILE A 612 -16.58 -17.47 -15.43
N VAL A 613 -17.38 -18.48 -15.74
CA VAL A 613 -18.48 -18.94 -14.87
C VAL A 613 -18.32 -20.42 -14.61
N ILE A 614 -18.19 -20.82 -13.35
CA ILE A 614 -18.23 -22.23 -12.95
C ILE A 614 -19.61 -22.58 -12.41
N ILE A 615 -20.19 -23.67 -12.91
CA ILE A 615 -21.50 -24.18 -12.49
C ILE A 615 -21.33 -25.57 -11.90
N GLY A 616 -21.89 -25.78 -10.72
CA GLY A 616 -21.89 -27.07 -10.03
C GLY A 616 -21.43 -27.00 -8.59
N ASP A 617 -21.30 -28.19 -7.97
CA ASP A 617 -20.87 -28.31 -6.58
C ASP A 617 -19.33 -28.17 -6.49
N LEU A 618 -18.87 -27.06 -5.91
CA LEU A 618 -17.44 -26.75 -5.72
C LEU A 618 -16.73 -27.71 -4.74
N LYS A 619 -17.46 -28.54 -4.00
CA LYS A 619 -16.86 -29.58 -3.14
C LYS A 619 -16.31 -30.77 -3.94
N ARG A 620 -16.74 -30.94 -5.18
CA ARG A 620 -16.23 -31.99 -6.05
C ARG A 620 -14.79 -31.76 -6.44
N GLU A 621 -13.98 -32.80 -6.45
CA GLU A 621 -12.56 -32.72 -6.81
C GLU A 621 -12.33 -32.07 -8.18
N THR A 622 -13.11 -32.51 -9.19
CA THR A 622 -13.02 -31.92 -10.54
C THR A 622 -13.30 -30.42 -10.55
N ALA A 623 -14.30 -29.95 -9.79
CA ALA A 623 -14.61 -28.53 -9.71
C ALA A 623 -13.47 -27.74 -9.04
N ARG A 624 -12.91 -28.29 -7.96
CA ARG A 624 -11.74 -27.68 -7.29
C ARG A 624 -10.53 -27.61 -8.21
N ALA A 625 -10.26 -28.66 -8.98
CA ALA A 625 -9.18 -28.68 -9.95
C ALA A 625 -9.38 -27.63 -11.07
N MET A 626 -10.64 -27.46 -11.53
CA MET A 626 -10.99 -26.40 -12.50
C MET A 626 -10.80 -24.99 -11.92
N VAL A 627 -11.29 -24.74 -10.71
CA VAL A 627 -11.09 -23.48 -10.00
C VAL A 627 -9.59 -23.16 -9.87
N HIS A 628 -8.82 -24.14 -9.42
CA HIS A 628 -7.36 -24.00 -9.29
C HIS A 628 -6.68 -23.70 -10.63
N ALA A 629 -7.11 -24.33 -11.73
CA ALA A 629 -6.55 -24.06 -13.06
C ALA A 629 -6.81 -22.62 -13.51
N VAL A 630 -8.02 -22.07 -13.25
CA VAL A 630 -8.36 -20.66 -13.53
C VAL A 630 -7.53 -19.71 -12.67
N HIS A 631 -7.36 -20.00 -11.38
CA HIS A 631 -6.62 -19.14 -10.44
C HIS A 631 -5.11 -19.14 -10.70
N ARG A 632 -4.53 -20.25 -11.16
CA ARG A 632 -3.10 -20.33 -11.51
C ARG A 632 -2.76 -19.64 -12.82
N ALA A 633 -3.72 -19.48 -13.72
CA ALA A 633 -3.51 -18.83 -15.00
C ALA A 633 -3.46 -17.30 -14.83
N PHE A 634 -2.39 -16.67 -15.34
CA PHE A 634 -2.32 -15.22 -15.41
C PHE A 634 -3.21 -14.70 -16.52
N LEU A 635 -4.42 -14.34 -16.16
CA LEU A 635 -5.44 -13.72 -17.02
C LEU A 635 -6.03 -12.51 -16.26
N PRO A 636 -5.31 -11.37 -16.21
CA PRO A 636 -5.64 -10.26 -15.31
C PRO A 636 -6.95 -9.55 -15.65
N ASN A 637 -7.42 -9.66 -16.91
CA ASN A 637 -8.68 -9.04 -17.38
C ASN A 637 -9.84 -10.03 -17.34
N LYS A 638 -9.91 -10.84 -16.29
CA LYS A 638 -11.03 -11.75 -16.07
C LYS A 638 -11.85 -11.32 -14.85
N VAL A 639 -13.10 -11.72 -14.85
CA VAL A 639 -13.93 -11.86 -13.65
C VAL A 639 -14.34 -13.32 -13.54
N PHE A 640 -14.40 -13.86 -12.30
CA PHE A 640 -14.68 -15.26 -12.07
C PHE A 640 -15.91 -15.43 -11.15
N LEU A 641 -16.97 -16.02 -11.69
CA LEU A 641 -18.25 -16.20 -11.02
C LEU A 641 -18.51 -17.68 -10.75
N SER A 642 -19.25 -17.98 -9.69
CA SER A 642 -19.73 -19.32 -9.40
C SER A 642 -21.24 -19.30 -9.26
N ARG A 643 -21.91 -20.25 -9.95
CA ARG A 643 -23.34 -20.50 -9.84
C ARG A 643 -23.58 -21.93 -9.35
N ARG A 644 -24.35 -22.10 -8.28
CA ARG A 644 -24.71 -23.40 -7.73
C ARG A 644 -26.10 -23.77 -8.22
N ASN A 645 -26.27 -25.00 -8.73
CA ASN A 645 -27.59 -25.49 -9.21
C ASN A 645 -28.67 -25.59 -8.13
N ALA A 646 -28.31 -25.61 -6.86
CA ALA A 646 -29.20 -25.85 -5.72
C ALA A 646 -29.28 -24.62 -4.77
N GLU A 647 -28.93 -23.42 -5.22
CA GLU A 647 -29.22 -22.24 -4.41
C GLU A 647 -30.74 -21.97 -4.47
N PRO A 648 -31.44 -21.98 -3.29
CA PRO A 648 -32.80 -21.51 -3.27
C PRO A 648 -32.83 -20.07 -3.77
N GLU A 649 -33.65 -19.80 -4.79
CA GLU A 649 -33.98 -18.47 -5.27
C GLU A 649 -32.83 -17.60 -5.82
N GLY A 650 -31.90 -18.19 -6.59
CA GLY A 650 -31.16 -17.40 -7.58
C GLY A 650 -30.47 -16.11 -7.12
N ARG A 651 -29.93 -16.03 -5.88
CA ARG A 651 -29.21 -14.80 -5.44
C ARG A 651 -28.16 -14.38 -6.48
N MET A 652 -27.41 -15.35 -7.01
CA MET A 652 -26.45 -15.08 -8.08
C MET A 652 -27.16 -14.63 -9.38
N ASP A 653 -28.32 -15.20 -9.70
CA ASP A 653 -29.09 -14.81 -10.88
C ASP A 653 -29.66 -13.38 -10.79
N HIS A 654 -29.87 -12.85 -9.57
CA HIS A 654 -30.22 -11.44 -9.36
C HIS A 654 -29.02 -10.52 -9.48
N LEU A 655 -27.85 -10.96 -8.96
CA LEU A 655 -26.61 -10.16 -9.02
C LEU A 655 -26.02 -10.13 -10.43
N ALA A 656 -26.09 -11.23 -11.17
CA ALA A 656 -25.53 -11.40 -12.50
C ALA A 656 -26.55 -12.10 -13.43
N PRO A 657 -27.58 -11.40 -13.94
CA PRO A 657 -28.64 -12.00 -14.77
C PRO A 657 -28.10 -12.70 -16.03
N GLU A 658 -26.96 -12.31 -16.53
CA GLU A 658 -26.33 -12.88 -17.74
C GLU A 658 -25.94 -14.36 -17.56
N VAL A 659 -25.71 -14.83 -16.33
CA VAL A 659 -25.36 -16.24 -16.08
C VAL A 659 -26.58 -17.16 -15.91
N GLN A 660 -27.77 -16.62 -15.90
CA GLN A 660 -29.02 -17.36 -15.63
C GLN A 660 -29.29 -18.47 -16.67
N GLY A 661 -28.93 -18.23 -17.92
CA GLY A 661 -29.11 -19.20 -19.03
C GLY A 661 -28.09 -20.34 -19.08
N LEU A 662 -27.03 -20.28 -18.27
CA LEU A 662 -25.96 -21.27 -18.28
C LEU A 662 -26.38 -22.51 -17.43
N ALA A 663 -26.14 -23.71 -17.92
CA ALA A 663 -26.55 -24.95 -17.29
C ALA A 663 -25.36 -25.88 -16.98
N GLN A 664 -25.53 -26.74 -15.99
CA GLN A 664 -24.60 -27.83 -15.73
C GLN A 664 -24.72 -28.89 -16.84
N ALA A 665 -23.63 -29.41 -17.35
CA ALA A 665 -23.62 -30.45 -18.36
C ALA A 665 -23.59 -31.84 -17.70
N ASP A 666 -24.61 -32.66 -17.98
CA ASP A 666 -24.70 -34.08 -17.54
C ASP A 666 -24.33 -34.34 -16.05
N ALA A 667 -24.80 -33.51 -15.14
CA ALA A 667 -24.45 -33.53 -13.71
C ALA A 667 -22.98 -33.33 -13.36
N LEU A 668 -22.12 -33.02 -14.32
CA LEU A 668 -20.69 -32.67 -14.10
C LEU A 668 -20.53 -31.17 -13.90
N PRO A 669 -19.54 -30.72 -13.10
CA PRO A 669 -19.21 -29.31 -13.05
C PRO A 669 -18.79 -28.85 -14.46
N ALA A 670 -19.19 -27.63 -14.83
CA ALA A 670 -18.90 -27.04 -16.12
C ALA A 670 -18.37 -25.63 -15.95
N VAL A 671 -17.36 -25.28 -16.72
CA VAL A 671 -16.85 -23.90 -16.82
C VAL A 671 -17.23 -23.33 -18.17
N TYR A 672 -17.75 -22.11 -18.15
CA TYR A 672 -18.03 -21.32 -19.35
C TYR A 672 -17.04 -20.16 -19.42
N LEU A 673 -16.45 -19.97 -20.59
CA LEU A 673 -15.61 -18.82 -20.87
C LEU A 673 -16.38 -17.91 -21.83
N CYS A 674 -16.73 -16.72 -21.34
CA CYS A 674 -17.51 -15.75 -22.07
C CYS A 674 -16.65 -14.54 -22.47
N HIS A 675 -16.84 -14.05 -23.67
CA HIS A 675 -16.22 -12.83 -24.21
C HIS A 675 -17.32 -11.94 -24.79
N ASP A 676 -17.37 -10.67 -24.37
CA ASP A 676 -18.39 -9.68 -24.79
C ASP A 676 -19.83 -10.25 -24.73
N SER A 677 -20.20 -10.87 -23.60
CA SER A 677 -21.49 -11.50 -23.32
C SER A 677 -21.83 -12.73 -24.20
N VAL A 678 -20.88 -13.22 -25.00
CA VAL A 678 -21.03 -14.47 -25.76
C VAL A 678 -20.24 -15.57 -25.06
N CYS A 679 -20.94 -16.61 -24.60
CA CYS A 679 -20.31 -17.72 -23.91
C CYS A 679 -20.01 -18.89 -24.88
N GLY A 680 -18.82 -19.46 -24.73
CA GLY A 680 -18.44 -20.71 -25.39
C GLY A 680 -19.22 -21.92 -24.87
N GLY A 681 -18.97 -23.10 -25.42
CA GLY A 681 -19.55 -24.37 -24.95
C GLY A 681 -19.06 -24.74 -23.54
N ALA A 682 -19.83 -25.61 -22.87
CA ALA A 682 -19.49 -26.11 -21.54
C ALA A 682 -18.16 -26.89 -21.53
N LEU A 683 -17.20 -26.45 -20.73
CA LEU A 683 -15.91 -27.11 -20.51
C LEU A 683 -16.02 -27.98 -19.26
N THR A 684 -16.03 -29.30 -19.45
CA THR A 684 -16.29 -30.28 -18.36
C THR A 684 -15.04 -31.00 -17.87
N THR A 685 -13.87 -30.72 -18.47
CA THR A 685 -12.57 -31.28 -18.06
C THR A 685 -11.52 -30.21 -17.88
N VAL A 686 -10.58 -30.45 -16.97
CA VAL A 686 -9.45 -29.52 -16.71
C VAL A 686 -8.60 -29.29 -17.97
N SER A 687 -8.34 -30.34 -18.75
CA SER A 687 -7.55 -30.22 -19.98
C SER A 687 -8.20 -29.30 -21.02
N LYS A 688 -9.51 -29.45 -21.28
CA LYS A 688 -10.24 -28.54 -22.18
C LYS A 688 -10.23 -27.09 -21.66
N LEU A 689 -10.38 -26.92 -20.34
CA LEU A 689 -10.34 -25.61 -19.71
C LEU A 689 -8.95 -24.94 -19.88
N ILE A 690 -7.86 -25.66 -19.64
CA ILE A 690 -6.50 -25.12 -19.81
C ILE A 690 -6.28 -24.69 -21.27
N THR A 691 -6.73 -25.50 -22.25
CA THR A 691 -6.63 -25.15 -23.67
C THR A 691 -7.40 -23.85 -23.95
N ALA A 692 -8.65 -23.75 -23.50
CA ALA A 692 -9.47 -22.54 -23.71
C ALA A 692 -8.87 -21.30 -23.02
N LEU A 693 -8.30 -21.43 -21.82
CA LEU A 693 -7.60 -20.34 -21.14
C LEU A 693 -6.39 -19.85 -21.95
N ARG A 694 -5.59 -20.77 -22.55
CA ARG A 694 -4.46 -20.39 -23.41
C ARG A 694 -4.92 -19.68 -24.67
N GLU A 695 -5.99 -20.15 -25.31
CA GLU A 695 -6.60 -19.48 -26.48
C GLU A 695 -7.13 -18.09 -26.13
N ALA A 696 -7.60 -17.89 -24.91
CA ALA A 696 -7.96 -16.57 -24.36
C ALA A 696 -6.75 -15.68 -24.01
N GLY A 697 -5.53 -16.16 -24.26
CA GLY A 697 -4.30 -15.42 -24.01
C GLY A 697 -3.85 -15.45 -22.54
N ALA A 698 -4.27 -16.47 -21.76
CA ALA A 698 -3.70 -16.68 -20.44
C ALA A 698 -2.24 -17.13 -20.55
N VAL A 699 -1.38 -16.53 -19.71
CA VAL A 699 -0.01 -16.99 -19.52
C VAL A 699 -0.01 -18.02 -18.39
N THR A 700 0.61 -19.17 -18.61
CA THR A 700 0.70 -20.24 -17.62
C THR A 700 2.17 -20.65 -17.48
N GLY A 701 2.85 -20.19 -16.45
CA GLY A 701 4.24 -20.54 -16.17
C GLY A 701 4.50 -22.00 -15.81
N VAL A 702 3.44 -22.77 -15.55
CA VAL A 702 3.53 -24.17 -15.01
C VAL A 702 3.29 -25.24 -16.08
N ALA A 703 2.98 -24.89 -17.33
CA ALA A 703 2.54 -25.85 -18.34
C ALA A 703 3.67 -26.69 -19.00
N GLU A 704 4.93 -26.33 -18.79
CA GLU A 704 6.06 -27.09 -19.40
C GLU A 704 6.66 -28.15 -18.48
N ALA A 705 6.40 -28.13 -17.18
CA ALA A 705 7.04 -29.05 -16.22
C ALA A 705 6.35 -30.43 -16.07
N HIS A 706 5.14 -30.63 -16.64
CA HIS A 706 4.41 -31.91 -16.55
C HIS A 706 4.15 -32.57 -17.90
N ALA A 707 4.79 -32.11 -18.97
CA ALA A 707 4.73 -32.72 -20.31
C ALA A 707 6.10 -33.29 -20.76
N ALA A 708 7.05 -33.42 -19.82
CA ALA A 708 8.33 -34.09 -20.06
C ALA A 708 8.42 -35.38 -19.24
#